data_384aaf3855b8d997a7ec1357a3538a47
#
_entry.id   384aaf3855b8d997a7ec1357a3538a47
#
_cell.length_a   1.000
_cell.length_b   1.000
_cell.length_c   1.000
_cell.angle_alpha   90.00
_cell.angle_beta   90.00
_cell.angle_gamma   90.00
#
_symmetry.space_group_name_H-M   'P 1'
#
loop_
_entity.id
_entity.type
_entity.pdbx_description
1 polymer ?
#
loop_
_entity_poly.entity_id
_entity_poly.type
_entity_poly.pdbx_seq_one_letter_code
_entity_poly.pdbx_strand_id
1 'polypeptide(L)'
;MNKRLKLNVPDDEILLTKEDIIATMKYVINLNNGNGHTDDIDNLSNRRVRGVGELLLMQIKAGLSKMGKMVREKMTIQDSETLTPQSLLNTRPLNALILDFFGSGQLSQFMDQSNPLSELTHKRRISALGPGGLSRERAGFEVRDVHDSHYGRICPIETPEGPNIGLIGSLAIYAKINKYGFIETPYIKVVDGKADFDRIEYLAADEEEGLFIAQADTKIGENNELLGEVVCRFGHEIVNITGEKVDYLDISPKQVVSVSAGLIPFLEHDDANRALMGSNMQRQAVPLLRTEAPYIGTGLERKVAVDSGALVVSKVDGKVVYVDASKIIIEDENGKEHKYRLLNYERSNASMCLHQTPLVSLGEEVKVGSILADGPATKGGDLALGRNILMAFMPWEGYNYEDAILISDRLRKDDVFTSIHIEEYEIEARNTKLGDEEITREIPNISEEALRKLDANGIITIGSEVGPGDILVGKTAPKGETEPPAEEKLLRAIFGEKARDVRDTSLRMPHGSKGTVVEILELSRENGDELKAGVNKAIKILVAEKRKITVGDKMSGRHGNKGVVSRVLPAEDMPFLADGTHLDVVLNPLGVPSRMNIGQVLEVHLGMAMGNYNGGTHIATPVFDGASEEQVKDYLEKLGFPRSGKVDLYDGRTGDKFDNPVTVGRMYMLKLHHLVEDKMHARAIGPYSLVTQQPLGGKAQFGGQRLGEMEVWALEAYGASNILQEMLTVKSDDVTGRTKTYEAIIKGEEMPEADLPESFKVLLKEFQALALDVELFDSEDNIINVDEELNKEEVLTEYSPLDDFKDCLLYTSDAADEARS
;
A
#
# COMPACT_ATOMS: atom_id res chain seq x y z
N MET A 1 25.39 -23.30 19.19
CA MET A 1 25.22 -24.70 19.61
C MET A 1 26.53 -25.34 19.99
N ASN A 2 27.56 -25.32 19.13
CA ASN A 2 28.88 -25.91 19.43
C ASN A 2 29.52 -25.35 20.71
N LYS A 3 29.53 -24.03 20.89
CA LYS A 3 30.06 -23.36 22.10
C LYS A 3 29.26 -23.76 23.36
N ARG A 4 27.91 -23.77 23.29
CA ARG A 4 27.01 -24.06 24.40
C ARG A 4 27.11 -25.54 24.87
N LEU A 5 27.21 -26.47 23.93
CA LEU A 5 27.34 -27.90 24.20
C LEU A 5 28.79 -28.34 24.33
N LYS A 6 29.78 -27.45 24.23
CA LYS A 6 31.22 -27.69 24.26
C LYS A 6 31.67 -28.79 23.29
N LEU A 7 31.18 -28.71 22.06
CA LEU A 7 31.51 -29.63 20.98
C LEU A 7 32.76 -29.15 20.23
N ASN A 8 33.63 -30.07 19.87
CA ASN A 8 34.80 -29.81 19.01
C ASN A 8 34.51 -30.04 17.52
N VAL A 9 33.33 -29.64 17.09
CA VAL A 9 32.93 -29.71 15.69
C VAL A 9 33.25 -28.36 15.02
N PRO A 10 33.84 -28.34 13.81
CA PRO A 10 34.12 -27.09 13.08
C PRO A 10 32.80 -26.31 12.83
N ASP A 11 32.84 -25.00 12.95
CA ASP A 11 31.65 -24.13 12.76
C ASP A 11 31.12 -24.14 11.31
N ASP A 12 31.92 -24.60 10.34
CA ASP A 12 31.53 -24.74 8.95
C ASP A 12 30.83 -26.08 8.62
N GLU A 13 30.74 -27.01 9.58
CA GLU A 13 30.06 -28.28 9.38
C GLU A 13 28.55 -28.10 9.49
N ILE A 14 27.86 -28.26 8.36
CA ILE A 14 26.40 -28.06 8.26
C ILE A 14 25.62 -29.36 8.47
N LEU A 15 26.33 -30.50 8.41
CA LEU A 15 25.69 -31.81 8.53
C LEU A 15 25.62 -32.24 10.02
N LEU A 16 24.56 -32.97 10.35
CA LEU A 16 24.36 -33.55 11.66
C LEU A 16 25.42 -34.63 11.94
N THR A 17 26.26 -34.42 12.96
CA THR A 17 27.31 -35.33 13.34
C THR A 17 26.86 -36.29 14.46
N LYS A 18 27.61 -37.39 14.69
CA LYS A 18 27.35 -38.28 15.80
C LYS A 18 27.51 -37.59 17.16
N GLU A 19 28.44 -36.62 17.20
CA GLU A 19 28.73 -35.85 18.41
C GLU A 19 27.56 -34.94 18.78
N ASP A 20 26.91 -34.33 17.82
CA ASP A 20 25.70 -33.52 17.99
C ASP A 20 24.56 -34.36 18.62
N ILE A 21 24.37 -35.59 18.11
CA ILE A 21 23.33 -36.49 18.62
C ILE A 21 23.59 -36.86 20.06
N ILE A 22 24.85 -37.24 20.36
CA ILE A 22 25.23 -37.66 21.74
C ILE A 22 25.10 -36.47 22.69
N ALA A 23 25.54 -35.28 22.31
CA ALA A 23 25.45 -34.08 23.12
C ALA A 23 23.99 -33.67 23.36
N THR A 24 23.13 -33.75 22.36
CA THR A 24 21.70 -33.48 22.50
C THR A 24 21.03 -34.47 23.46
N MET A 25 21.32 -35.77 23.30
CA MET A 25 20.82 -36.79 24.26
C MET A 25 21.27 -36.53 25.69
N LYS A 26 22.55 -36.18 25.85
CA LYS A 26 23.10 -35.87 27.19
C LYS A 26 22.42 -34.62 27.78
N TYR A 27 22.17 -33.63 26.98
CA TYR A 27 21.48 -32.41 27.43
C TYR A 27 20.03 -32.70 27.84
N VAL A 28 19.28 -33.48 27.06
CA VAL A 28 17.91 -33.88 27.36
C VAL A 28 17.85 -34.70 28.69
N ILE A 29 18.81 -35.59 28.90
CA ILE A 29 18.90 -36.35 30.17
C ILE A 29 19.18 -35.42 31.36
N ASN A 30 20.06 -34.43 31.19
CA ASN A 30 20.36 -33.44 32.22
C ASN A 30 19.12 -32.58 32.54
N LEU A 31 18.34 -32.14 31.54
CA LEU A 31 17.08 -31.40 31.72
C LEU A 31 16.06 -32.26 32.52
N ASN A 32 15.91 -33.51 32.16
CA ASN A 32 15.02 -34.45 32.90
C ASN A 32 15.43 -34.66 34.37
N ASN A 33 16.71 -34.51 34.64
CA ASN A 33 17.25 -34.59 36.02
C ASN A 33 17.23 -33.25 36.76
N GLY A 34 16.60 -32.19 36.18
CA GLY A 34 16.53 -30.86 36.78
C GLY A 34 17.80 -30.01 36.62
N ASN A 35 18.76 -30.45 35.81
CA ASN A 35 20.01 -29.73 35.55
C ASN A 35 19.97 -29.08 34.17
N GLY A 36 19.79 -27.75 34.11
CA GLY A 36 19.73 -26.97 32.89
C GLY A 36 18.39 -26.23 32.75
N HIS A 37 18.28 -25.45 31.71
CA HIS A 37 17.09 -24.66 31.38
C HIS A 37 16.57 -25.03 29.99
N THR A 38 15.24 -24.96 29.82
CA THR A 38 14.62 -25.06 28.47
C THR A 38 14.95 -23.82 27.69
N ASP A 39 15.12 -23.99 26.36
CA ASP A 39 15.35 -22.85 25.48
C ASP A 39 14.06 -22.01 25.36
N ASP A 40 14.22 -20.71 25.34
CA ASP A 40 13.14 -19.79 25.01
C ASP A 40 12.91 -19.81 23.50
N ILE A 41 11.71 -20.23 23.08
CA ILE A 41 11.35 -20.39 21.66
C ILE A 41 11.28 -19.03 20.95
N ASP A 42 10.92 -17.96 21.66
CA ASP A 42 10.72 -16.64 21.09
C ASP A 42 11.99 -15.80 21.01
N ASN A 43 13.06 -16.25 21.67
CA ASN A 43 14.37 -15.61 21.57
C ASN A 43 14.92 -15.74 20.15
N LEU A 44 15.47 -14.63 19.59
CA LEU A 44 16.07 -14.59 18.25
C LEU A 44 17.33 -15.45 18.10
N SER A 45 17.89 -15.97 19.18
CA SER A 45 18.91 -17.02 19.13
C SER A 45 18.37 -18.35 18.60
N ASN A 46 17.07 -18.58 18.72
CA ASN A 46 16.36 -19.79 18.28
C ASN A 46 15.44 -19.56 17.08
N ARG A 47 15.26 -18.30 16.68
CA ARG A 47 14.46 -17.90 15.52
C ARG A 47 15.39 -17.32 14.46
N ARG A 48 15.46 -17.96 13.30
CA ARG A 48 16.26 -17.49 12.18
C ARG A 48 15.40 -17.02 11.01
N VAL A 49 15.93 -16.12 10.23
CA VAL A 49 15.32 -15.64 9.00
C VAL A 49 15.68 -16.57 7.85
N ARG A 50 14.69 -16.96 7.05
CA ARG A 50 14.88 -17.67 5.80
C ARG A 50 14.78 -16.67 4.66
N GLY A 51 15.84 -16.51 3.90
CA GLY A 51 15.85 -15.67 2.71
C GLY A 51 15.26 -16.37 1.49
N VAL A 52 15.04 -15.60 0.41
CA VAL A 52 14.49 -16.10 -0.86
C VAL A 52 15.31 -17.24 -1.44
N GLY A 53 16.66 -17.21 -1.33
CA GLY A 53 17.54 -18.25 -1.84
C GLY A 53 17.30 -19.60 -1.18
N GLU A 54 17.10 -19.66 0.14
CA GLU A 54 16.80 -20.89 0.87
C GLU A 54 15.43 -21.44 0.49
N LEU A 55 14.41 -20.58 0.45
CA LEU A 55 13.05 -20.97 0.10
C LEU A 55 12.95 -21.48 -1.34
N LEU A 56 13.60 -20.80 -2.28
CA LEU A 56 13.69 -21.23 -3.67
C LEU A 56 14.43 -22.57 -3.82
N LEU A 57 15.54 -22.76 -3.07
CA LEU A 57 16.28 -24.02 -3.07
C LEU A 57 15.40 -25.21 -2.63
N MET A 58 14.51 -25.01 -1.66
CA MET A 58 13.56 -26.04 -1.23
C MET A 58 12.62 -26.43 -2.37
N GLN A 59 12.09 -25.44 -3.13
CA GLN A 59 11.24 -25.69 -4.30
C GLN A 59 11.98 -26.40 -5.44
N ILE A 60 13.21 -25.96 -5.74
CA ILE A 60 14.06 -26.59 -6.75
C ILE A 60 14.35 -28.06 -6.37
N LYS A 61 14.71 -28.33 -5.10
CA LYS A 61 14.93 -29.71 -4.64
C LYS A 61 13.67 -30.58 -4.78
N ALA A 62 12.50 -30.05 -4.46
CA ALA A 62 11.22 -30.75 -4.64
C ALA A 62 10.95 -31.03 -6.12
N GLY A 63 11.18 -30.04 -7.00
CA GLY A 63 11.03 -30.17 -8.44
C GLY A 63 11.98 -31.21 -9.07
N LEU A 64 13.25 -31.18 -8.66
CA LEU A 64 14.24 -32.17 -9.11
C LEU A 64 13.91 -33.58 -8.62
N SER A 65 13.43 -33.73 -7.39
CA SER A 65 12.98 -35.02 -6.84
C SER A 65 11.79 -35.58 -7.63
N LYS A 66 10.79 -34.73 -7.94
CA LYS A 66 9.64 -35.10 -8.77
C LYS A 66 10.05 -35.50 -10.19
N MET A 67 10.94 -34.71 -10.80
CA MET A 67 11.50 -35.00 -12.11
C MET A 67 12.27 -36.34 -12.11
N GLY A 68 13.12 -36.57 -11.12
CA GLY A 68 13.85 -37.85 -10.96
C GLY A 68 12.95 -39.06 -10.77
N LYS A 69 11.78 -38.90 -10.11
CA LYS A 69 10.76 -39.93 -9.99
C LYS A 69 10.15 -40.24 -11.38
N MET A 70 9.76 -39.22 -12.14
CA MET A 70 9.21 -39.37 -13.49
C MET A 70 10.22 -40.00 -14.46
N VAL A 71 11.50 -39.66 -14.36
CA VAL A 71 12.54 -40.30 -15.18
C VAL A 71 12.64 -41.81 -14.87
N ARG A 72 12.66 -42.20 -13.58
CA ARG A 72 12.68 -43.60 -13.16
C ARG A 72 11.45 -44.37 -13.67
N GLU A 73 10.27 -43.78 -13.60
CA GLU A 73 9.03 -44.37 -14.11
C GLU A 73 9.10 -44.56 -15.63
N LYS A 74 9.58 -43.55 -16.40
CA LYS A 74 9.76 -43.66 -17.85
C LYS A 74 10.79 -44.71 -18.22
N MET A 75 11.91 -44.80 -17.53
CA MET A 75 12.95 -45.81 -17.77
C MET A 75 12.43 -47.25 -17.53
N THR A 76 11.41 -47.42 -16.69
CA THR A 76 10.80 -48.74 -16.44
C THR A 76 9.80 -49.13 -17.51
N ILE A 77 9.16 -48.18 -18.18
CA ILE A 77 8.06 -48.40 -19.14
C ILE A 77 8.56 -48.46 -20.58
N GLN A 78 9.59 -47.67 -20.93
CA GLN A 78 10.09 -47.55 -22.33
C GLN A 78 11.24 -48.51 -22.63
N ASP A 79 11.25 -49.02 -23.89
CA ASP A 79 12.32 -49.85 -24.38
C ASP A 79 13.68 -49.10 -24.43
N SER A 80 14.73 -49.81 -24.02
CA SER A 80 16.08 -49.23 -23.87
C SER A 80 16.70 -48.71 -25.16
N GLU A 81 16.26 -49.20 -26.34
CA GLU A 81 16.81 -48.82 -27.64
C GLU A 81 16.36 -47.41 -28.12
N THR A 82 15.24 -46.90 -27.60
CA THR A 82 14.68 -45.60 -27.99
C THR A 82 14.94 -44.48 -26.97
N LEU A 83 15.61 -44.77 -25.85
CA LEU A 83 15.84 -43.83 -24.76
C LEU A 83 16.95 -42.82 -25.09
N THR A 84 16.59 -41.56 -25.11
CA THR A 84 17.56 -40.45 -25.15
C THR A 84 17.43 -39.57 -23.89
N PRO A 85 18.48 -38.91 -23.45
CA PRO A 85 18.40 -37.99 -22.30
C PRO A 85 17.29 -36.92 -22.46
N GLN A 86 17.08 -36.42 -23.67
CA GLN A 86 16.08 -35.40 -23.99
C GLN A 86 14.65 -35.96 -23.89
N SER A 87 14.41 -37.22 -24.28
CA SER A 87 13.09 -37.86 -24.16
C SER A 87 12.72 -38.18 -22.69
N LEU A 88 13.73 -38.46 -21.87
CA LEU A 88 13.55 -38.77 -20.45
C LEU A 88 13.29 -37.56 -19.58
N LEU A 89 14.04 -36.49 -19.86
CA LEU A 89 13.97 -35.26 -19.03
C LEU A 89 12.74 -34.42 -19.39
N ASN A 90 11.86 -34.22 -18.41
CA ASN A 90 10.74 -33.29 -18.53
C ASN A 90 10.93 -32.15 -17.50
N THR A 91 11.23 -30.96 -18.01
CA THR A 91 11.48 -29.78 -17.17
C THR A 91 10.21 -29.06 -16.70
N ARG A 92 9.03 -29.41 -17.27
CA ARG A 92 7.76 -28.74 -16.94
C ARG A 92 7.44 -28.71 -15.44
N PRO A 93 7.62 -29.81 -14.65
CA PRO A 93 7.31 -29.76 -13.23
C PRO A 93 8.22 -28.82 -12.43
N LEU A 94 9.48 -28.68 -12.84
CA LEU A 94 10.42 -27.77 -12.22
C LEU A 94 10.04 -26.30 -12.54
N ASN A 95 9.79 -26.02 -13.81
CA ASN A 95 9.38 -24.69 -14.24
C ASN A 95 8.07 -24.26 -13.59
N ALA A 96 7.08 -25.18 -13.49
CA ALA A 96 5.81 -24.91 -12.83
C ALA A 96 5.99 -24.53 -11.36
N LEU A 97 6.86 -25.25 -10.60
CA LEU A 97 7.12 -24.91 -9.20
C LEU A 97 7.86 -23.57 -9.01
N ILE A 98 8.75 -23.21 -9.95
CA ILE A 98 9.44 -21.91 -9.91
C ILE A 98 8.47 -20.77 -10.22
N LEU A 99 7.61 -20.97 -11.25
CA LEU A 99 6.58 -19.98 -11.60
C LEU A 99 5.56 -19.80 -10.46
N ASP A 100 5.12 -20.92 -9.85
CA ASP A 100 4.21 -20.89 -8.71
C ASP A 100 4.85 -20.17 -7.48
N PHE A 101 6.13 -20.43 -7.22
CA PHE A 101 6.86 -19.77 -6.13
C PHE A 101 6.89 -18.24 -6.28
N PHE A 102 7.16 -17.72 -7.46
CA PHE A 102 7.23 -16.29 -7.71
C PHE A 102 5.87 -15.66 -8.02
N GLY A 103 4.91 -16.40 -8.59
CA GLY A 103 3.61 -15.89 -9.01
C GLY A 103 2.53 -15.97 -7.93
N SER A 104 2.48 -17.06 -7.15
CA SER A 104 1.42 -17.32 -6.17
C SER A 104 1.92 -17.58 -4.75
N GLY A 105 3.23 -17.45 -4.51
CA GLY A 105 3.83 -17.63 -3.19
C GLY A 105 3.38 -16.56 -2.19
N GLN A 106 3.02 -16.96 -0.97
CA GLN A 106 2.57 -16.03 0.08
C GLN A 106 3.61 -14.94 0.45
N LEU A 107 4.90 -15.23 0.32
CA LEU A 107 6.00 -14.31 0.61
C LEU A 107 6.47 -13.55 -0.63
N SER A 108 6.11 -14.02 -1.83
CA SER A 108 6.30 -13.26 -3.07
C SER A 108 5.12 -12.32 -3.22
N GLN A 109 5.34 -11.03 -2.96
CA GLN A 109 4.30 -10.02 -2.92
C GLN A 109 4.56 -8.93 -3.95
N PHE A 110 3.48 -8.34 -4.45
CA PHE A 110 3.57 -7.15 -5.27
C PHE A 110 4.19 -6.02 -4.45
N MET A 111 5.25 -5.39 -4.95
CA MET A 111 5.99 -4.38 -4.20
C MET A 111 5.12 -3.15 -3.93
N ASP A 112 5.04 -2.75 -2.67
CA ASP A 112 4.43 -1.47 -2.28
C ASP A 112 5.31 -0.33 -2.81
N GLN A 113 4.79 0.41 -3.79
CA GLN A 113 5.50 1.43 -4.56
C GLN A 113 4.75 2.77 -4.52
N SER A 114 4.15 3.11 -3.38
CA SER A 114 3.47 4.39 -3.18
C SER A 114 4.48 5.55 -3.13
N ASN A 115 5.63 5.34 -2.48
CA ASN A 115 6.73 6.30 -2.37
C ASN A 115 8.07 5.57 -2.14
N PRO A 116 9.22 6.23 -2.22
CA PRO A 116 10.52 5.58 -2.01
C PRO A 116 10.68 4.90 -0.64
N LEU A 117 10.09 5.46 0.40
CA LEU A 117 10.12 4.87 1.75
C LEU A 117 9.34 3.56 1.81
N SER A 118 8.17 3.47 1.16
CA SER A 118 7.37 2.25 1.12
C SER A 118 8.10 1.10 0.43
N GLU A 119 8.82 1.37 -0.66
CA GLU A 119 9.67 0.38 -1.34
C GLU A 119 10.77 -0.14 -0.41
N LEU A 120 11.51 0.77 0.24
CA LEU A 120 12.61 0.41 1.12
C LEU A 120 12.13 -0.42 2.31
N THR A 121 11.04 -0.03 2.95
CA THR A 121 10.47 -0.73 4.11
C THR A 121 9.88 -2.07 3.74
N HIS A 122 9.26 -2.22 2.55
CA HIS A 122 8.78 -3.51 2.06
C HIS A 122 9.92 -4.51 1.88
N LYS A 123 11.07 -4.06 1.33
CA LYS A 123 12.28 -4.88 1.15
C LYS A 123 12.94 -5.28 2.49
N ARG A 124 12.71 -4.54 3.57
CA ARG A 124 13.26 -4.78 4.92
C ARG A 124 12.27 -5.46 5.87
N ARG A 125 11.14 -5.95 5.36
CA ARG A 125 10.07 -6.57 6.15
C ARG A 125 10.44 -8.01 6.53
N ILE A 126 10.12 -8.39 7.76
CA ILE A 126 10.28 -9.74 8.31
C ILE A 126 8.88 -10.27 8.65
N SER A 127 8.53 -11.44 8.12
CA SER A 127 7.24 -12.09 8.36
C SER A 127 7.41 -13.41 9.11
N ALA A 128 6.59 -13.64 10.13
CA ALA A 128 6.49 -14.94 10.82
C ALA A 128 5.55 -15.90 10.07
N LEU A 129 4.83 -15.42 9.07
CA LEU A 129 3.89 -16.19 8.26
C LEU A 129 4.59 -16.84 7.06
N GLY A 130 3.91 -17.77 6.40
CA GLY A 130 4.37 -18.38 5.17
C GLY A 130 4.87 -19.81 5.31
N PRO A 131 5.51 -20.37 4.27
CA PRO A 131 5.96 -21.76 4.24
C PRO A 131 6.97 -22.04 5.36
N GLY A 132 6.62 -22.97 6.24
CA GLY A 132 7.41 -23.33 7.43
C GLY A 132 7.33 -22.33 8.58
N GLY A 133 6.46 -21.31 8.48
CA GLY A 133 6.14 -20.35 9.54
C GLY A 133 4.82 -20.67 10.26
N LEU A 134 4.26 -19.64 10.91
CA LEU A 134 3.03 -19.73 11.68
C LEU A 134 1.80 -19.41 10.79
N SER A 135 0.63 -19.94 11.19
CA SER A 135 -0.66 -19.44 10.69
C SER A 135 -1.22 -18.40 11.66
N ARG A 136 -2.00 -17.43 11.16
CA ARG A 136 -2.59 -16.35 11.98
C ARG A 136 -3.41 -16.87 13.15
N GLU A 137 -4.17 -17.94 12.92
CA GLU A 137 -5.07 -18.55 13.91
C GLU A 137 -4.33 -19.28 15.02
N ARG A 138 -3.10 -19.76 14.74
CA ARG A 138 -2.26 -20.49 15.71
C ARG A 138 -1.27 -19.59 16.45
N ALA A 139 -1.15 -18.33 16.05
CA ALA A 139 -0.24 -17.38 16.67
C ALA A 139 -0.86 -16.80 17.96
N GLY A 140 -0.34 -17.22 19.12
CA GLY A 140 -0.68 -16.68 20.42
C GLY A 140 -0.10 -15.28 20.67
N PHE A 141 -0.29 -14.74 21.86
CA PHE A 141 0.24 -13.43 22.25
C PHE A 141 1.77 -13.44 22.36
N GLU A 142 2.37 -14.54 22.84
CA GLU A 142 3.80 -14.64 23.08
C GLU A 142 4.65 -14.38 21.83
N VAL A 143 4.23 -14.92 20.68
CA VAL A 143 4.94 -14.72 19.40
C VAL A 143 4.71 -13.34 18.79
N ARG A 144 3.70 -12.58 19.26
CA ARG A 144 3.37 -11.23 18.82
C ARG A 144 3.99 -10.13 19.67
N ASP A 145 4.40 -10.48 20.87
CA ASP A 145 5.00 -9.54 21.82
C ASP A 145 6.42 -9.15 21.41
N VAL A 146 6.89 -8.04 21.93
CA VAL A 146 8.28 -7.60 21.78
C VAL A 146 9.12 -8.36 22.78
N HIS A 147 10.10 -9.13 22.29
CA HIS A 147 11.05 -9.85 23.11
C HIS A 147 12.34 -9.03 23.31
N ASP A 148 13.05 -9.23 24.44
CA ASP A 148 14.29 -8.49 24.72
C ASP A 148 15.36 -8.68 23.65
N SER A 149 15.43 -9.87 23.04
CA SER A 149 16.34 -10.15 21.93
C SER A 149 16.06 -9.35 20.65
N HIS A 150 14.91 -8.66 20.59
CA HIS A 150 14.57 -7.77 19.45
C HIS A 150 15.37 -6.47 19.46
N TYR A 151 16.00 -6.11 20.58
CA TYR A 151 16.76 -4.89 20.72
C TYR A 151 17.84 -4.77 19.63
N GLY A 152 17.80 -3.67 18.88
CA GLY A 152 18.72 -3.41 17.77
C GLY A 152 18.57 -4.33 16.53
N ARG A 153 17.62 -5.28 16.55
CA ARG A 153 17.38 -6.26 15.46
C ARG A 153 16.05 -6.05 14.76
N ILE A 154 14.97 -6.00 15.53
CA ILE A 154 13.61 -5.79 15.00
C ILE A 154 13.02 -4.56 15.68
N CYS A 155 12.44 -3.66 14.89
CA CYS A 155 11.80 -2.46 15.41
C CYS A 155 10.59 -2.83 16.30
N PRO A 156 10.50 -2.31 17.53
CA PRO A 156 9.38 -2.59 18.42
C PRO A 156 8.11 -1.81 18.05
N ILE A 157 8.21 -0.79 17.19
CA ILE A 157 7.12 0.14 16.88
C ILE A 157 6.48 -0.18 15.55
N GLU A 158 7.27 -0.41 14.49
CA GLU A 158 6.75 -0.61 13.13
C GLU A 158 6.19 -2.03 12.96
N THR A 159 4.86 -2.15 13.05
CA THR A 159 4.11 -3.37 12.79
C THR A 159 2.74 -3.01 12.20
N PRO A 160 2.09 -3.89 11.41
CA PRO A 160 0.72 -3.65 10.94
C PRO A 160 -0.28 -3.54 12.10
N GLU A 161 -1.33 -2.77 11.89
CA GLU A 161 -2.52 -2.77 12.75
C GLU A 161 -3.47 -3.90 12.30
N GLY A 162 -4.09 -4.60 13.25
CA GLY A 162 -5.07 -5.65 12.97
C GLY A 162 -4.55 -7.08 13.14
N PRO A 163 -5.05 -8.07 12.36
CA PRO A 163 -4.78 -9.50 12.59
C PRO A 163 -3.30 -9.91 12.51
N ASN A 164 -2.50 -9.13 11.79
CA ASN A 164 -1.07 -9.41 11.57
C ASN A 164 -0.14 -8.70 12.56
N ILE A 165 -0.69 -8.04 13.60
CA ILE A 165 0.11 -7.34 14.60
C ILE A 165 1.13 -8.28 15.24
N GLY A 166 2.38 -7.84 15.35
CA GLY A 166 3.48 -8.62 15.92
C GLY A 166 3.99 -9.78 15.07
N LEU A 167 3.25 -10.22 14.03
CA LEU A 167 3.67 -11.28 13.12
C LEU A 167 4.50 -10.77 11.94
N ILE A 168 4.30 -9.51 11.60
CA ILE A 168 5.05 -8.81 10.57
C ILE A 168 5.77 -7.65 11.24
N GLY A 169 7.08 -7.63 11.14
CA GLY A 169 7.95 -6.58 11.67
C GLY A 169 8.90 -6.04 10.62
N SER A 170 9.68 -5.05 11.02
CA SER A 170 10.70 -4.43 10.17
C SER A 170 12.08 -4.55 10.82
N LEU A 171 13.09 -4.77 9.99
CA LEU A 171 14.48 -4.83 10.41
C LEU A 171 14.93 -3.45 10.95
N ALA A 172 15.62 -3.42 12.06
CA ALA A 172 16.20 -2.20 12.62
C ALA A 172 17.25 -1.60 11.69
N ILE A 173 17.53 -0.28 11.83
CA ILE A 173 18.37 0.48 10.88
C ILE A 173 19.73 -0.16 10.62
N TYR A 174 20.45 -0.58 11.66
CA TYR A 174 21.81 -1.13 11.55
C TYR A 174 21.87 -2.65 11.55
N ALA A 175 20.74 -3.33 11.74
CA ALA A 175 20.69 -4.79 11.78
C ALA A 175 21.06 -5.42 10.44
N LYS A 176 21.73 -6.57 10.51
CA LYS A 176 22.12 -7.40 9.37
C LYS A 176 21.72 -8.85 9.63
N ILE A 177 21.62 -9.63 8.57
CA ILE A 177 21.38 -11.08 8.64
C ILE A 177 22.68 -11.78 8.32
N ASN A 178 23.14 -12.66 9.20
CA ASN A 178 24.37 -13.41 9.00
C ASN A 178 24.17 -14.59 8.02
N LYS A 179 25.27 -15.28 7.68
CA LYS A 179 25.26 -16.41 6.74
C LYS A 179 24.41 -17.60 7.20
N TYR A 180 24.06 -17.67 8.48
CA TYR A 180 23.22 -18.72 9.06
C TYR A 180 21.74 -18.32 9.17
N GLY A 181 21.40 -17.06 8.90
CA GLY A 181 20.05 -16.52 8.97
C GLY A 181 19.70 -15.86 10.30
N PHE A 182 20.64 -15.69 11.23
CA PHE A 182 20.41 -14.95 12.47
C PHE A 182 20.59 -13.46 12.27
N ILE A 183 19.80 -12.67 12.99
CA ILE A 183 19.88 -11.21 12.91
C ILE A 183 20.95 -10.74 13.90
N GLU A 184 21.89 -9.96 13.40
CA GLU A 184 22.99 -9.38 14.16
C GLU A 184 22.83 -7.87 14.24
N THR A 185 23.27 -7.30 15.37
CA THR A 185 23.33 -5.85 15.59
C THR A 185 24.75 -5.42 15.93
N PRO A 186 25.21 -4.23 15.49
CA PRO A 186 26.58 -3.79 15.72
C PRO A 186 26.74 -3.12 17.09
N TYR A 187 27.88 -3.37 17.70
CA TYR A 187 28.33 -2.77 18.97
C TYR A 187 29.77 -2.31 18.88
N ILE A 188 30.12 -1.31 19.67
CA ILE A 188 31.49 -0.84 19.85
C ILE A 188 32.13 -1.67 20.95
N LYS A 189 33.33 -2.25 20.70
CA LYS A 189 34.02 -3.01 21.70
C LYS A 189 34.60 -2.11 22.78
N VAL A 190 34.44 -2.47 24.05
CA VAL A 190 35.05 -1.80 25.17
C VAL A 190 36.19 -2.71 25.71
N VAL A 191 37.35 -2.14 25.90
CA VAL A 191 38.52 -2.85 26.47
C VAL A 191 39.06 -2.04 27.63
N ASP A 192 39.13 -2.64 28.81
CA ASP A 192 39.59 -2.00 30.04
C ASP A 192 38.94 -0.63 30.33
N GLY A 193 37.63 -0.53 30.12
CA GLY A 193 36.86 0.68 30.35
C GLY A 193 37.02 1.77 29.26
N LYS A 194 37.67 1.46 28.13
CA LYS A 194 37.81 2.38 26.98
C LYS A 194 37.07 1.87 25.79
N ALA A 195 36.27 2.74 25.18
CA ALA A 195 35.55 2.43 23.95
C ALA A 195 36.47 2.53 22.73
N ASP A 196 36.57 1.46 21.95
CA ASP A 196 37.34 1.40 20.69
C ASP A 196 36.41 1.64 19.51
N PHE A 197 36.25 2.88 19.05
CA PHE A 197 35.38 3.28 17.95
C PHE A 197 35.80 2.71 16.59
N ASP A 198 37.03 2.25 16.44
CA ASP A 198 37.51 1.62 15.21
C ASP A 198 37.13 0.14 15.14
N ARG A 199 36.74 -0.45 16.27
CA ARG A 199 36.39 -1.87 16.40
C ARG A 199 34.90 -2.07 16.64
N ILE A 200 34.17 -2.16 15.55
CA ILE A 200 32.71 -2.47 15.53
C ILE A 200 32.56 -3.97 15.30
N GLU A 201 31.88 -4.64 16.23
CA GLU A 201 31.58 -6.07 16.15
C GLU A 201 30.06 -6.27 16.03
N TYR A 202 29.66 -7.21 15.14
CA TYR A 202 28.26 -7.59 14.98
C TYR A 202 27.98 -8.81 15.84
N LEU A 203 27.00 -8.72 16.75
CA LEU A 203 26.66 -9.81 17.67
C LEU A 203 25.25 -10.33 17.38
N ALA A 204 25.11 -11.64 17.34
CA ALA A 204 23.84 -12.34 17.34
C ALA A 204 23.27 -12.42 18.77
N ALA A 205 21.99 -12.78 18.92
CA ALA A 205 21.33 -12.78 20.23
C ALA A 205 21.94 -13.79 21.23
N ASP A 206 22.51 -14.92 20.74
CA ASP A 206 23.20 -15.90 21.57
C ASP A 206 24.59 -15.42 22.02
N GLU A 207 25.20 -14.51 21.26
CA GLU A 207 26.51 -13.94 21.61
C GLU A 207 26.42 -12.81 22.61
N GLU A 208 25.23 -12.16 22.73
CA GLU A 208 24.97 -11.14 23.75
C GLU A 208 24.72 -11.72 25.15
N GLU A 209 24.35 -12.99 25.22
CA GLU A 209 24.00 -13.65 26.48
C GLU A 209 25.20 -13.60 27.47
N GLY A 210 25.02 -12.91 28.59
CA GLY A 210 26.06 -12.81 29.63
C GLY A 210 27.07 -11.67 29.45
N LEU A 211 26.85 -10.73 28.50
CA LEU A 211 27.67 -9.54 28.30
C LEU A 211 27.01 -8.29 28.90
N PHE A 212 27.86 -7.37 29.40
CA PHE A 212 27.41 -6.08 29.86
C PHE A 212 27.51 -5.05 28.72
N ILE A 213 26.35 -4.58 28.26
CA ILE A 213 26.27 -3.65 27.14
C ILE A 213 25.77 -2.29 27.64
N ALA A 214 26.59 -1.27 27.49
CA ALA A 214 26.29 0.10 27.89
C ALA A 214 25.42 0.80 26.82
N GLN A 215 24.61 1.75 27.27
CA GLN A 215 23.78 2.58 26.37
C GLN A 215 24.64 3.63 25.65
N ALA A 216 24.20 4.05 24.45
CA ALA A 216 24.92 5.00 23.60
C ALA A 216 25.07 6.42 24.22
N ASP A 217 24.19 6.79 25.16
CA ASP A 217 24.21 8.08 25.87
C ASP A 217 25.20 8.13 27.05
N THR A 218 25.94 7.04 27.26
CA THR A 218 26.96 6.94 28.31
C THR A 218 28.00 8.05 28.16
N LYS A 219 28.34 8.72 29.25
CA LYS A 219 29.34 9.80 29.27
C LYS A 219 30.74 9.24 29.02
N ILE A 220 31.38 9.72 27.99
CA ILE A 220 32.69 9.33 27.53
C ILE A 220 33.68 10.48 27.78
N GLY A 221 34.85 10.18 28.38
CA GLY A 221 35.91 11.14 28.60
C GLY A 221 36.76 11.41 27.35
N GLU A 222 37.66 12.40 27.42
CA GLU A 222 38.54 12.80 26.28
C GLU A 222 39.39 11.67 25.73
N ASN A 223 39.69 10.63 26.53
CA ASN A 223 40.49 9.45 26.14
C ASN A 223 39.62 8.22 25.79
N ASN A 224 38.36 8.42 25.45
CA ASN A 224 37.37 7.37 25.21
C ASN A 224 37.08 6.47 26.44
N GLU A 225 37.35 6.96 27.64
CA GLU A 225 37.08 6.24 28.89
C GLU A 225 35.61 6.44 29.31
N LEU A 226 34.97 5.36 29.76
CA LEU A 226 33.63 5.40 30.32
C LEU A 226 33.65 6.02 31.73
N LEU A 227 32.95 7.12 31.96
CA LEU A 227 33.03 7.90 33.21
C LEU A 227 31.93 7.48 34.20
N GLY A 228 32.37 7.11 35.40
CA GLY A 228 31.51 6.86 36.55
C GLY A 228 30.77 5.52 36.53
N GLU A 229 29.57 5.51 37.12
CA GLU A 229 28.65 4.36 37.05
C GLU A 229 27.90 4.43 35.74
N VAL A 230 27.92 3.31 34.99
CA VAL A 230 27.33 3.17 33.67
C VAL A 230 26.10 2.28 33.78
N VAL A 231 25.02 2.73 33.15
CA VAL A 231 23.80 1.94 33.00
C VAL A 231 24.01 0.92 31.91
N CYS A 232 23.95 -0.35 32.23
CA CYS A 232 24.19 -1.44 31.31
C CYS A 232 22.99 -2.39 31.26
N ARG A 233 22.78 -2.96 30.09
CA ARG A 233 21.86 -4.07 29.87
C ARG A 233 22.62 -5.38 30.08
N PHE A 234 22.05 -6.26 30.89
CA PHE A 234 22.56 -7.61 31.15
C PHE A 234 21.42 -8.61 31.06
N GLY A 235 21.27 -9.26 29.92
CA GLY A 235 20.10 -10.09 29.63
C GLY A 235 18.80 -9.30 29.74
N HIS A 236 17.92 -9.71 30.67
CA HIS A 236 16.64 -9.03 30.94
C HIS A 236 16.74 -7.89 31.98
N GLU A 237 17.88 -7.69 32.61
CA GLU A 237 18.04 -6.73 33.70
C GLU A 237 18.82 -5.51 33.26
N ILE A 238 18.46 -4.35 33.85
CA ILE A 238 19.24 -3.12 33.75
C ILE A 238 20.03 -2.97 35.04
N VAL A 239 21.35 -2.92 34.92
CA VAL A 239 22.28 -2.86 36.07
C VAL A 239 23.23 -1.66 35.94
N ASN A 240 23.56 -1.07 37.07
CA ASN A 240 24.58 -0.02 37.15
C ASN A 240 25.91 -0.65 37.51
N ILE A 241 26.90 -0.50 36.67
CA ILE A 241 28.25 -1.05 36.90
C ILE A 241 29.32 0.00 36.62
N THR A 242 30.55 -0.26 37.07
CA THR A 242 31.71 0.56 36.75
C THR A 242 32.15 0.35 35.30
N GLY A 243 32.60 1.40 34.65
CA GLY A 243 33.01 1.36 33.23
C GLY A 243 34.02 0.27 32.86
N GLU A 244 34.86 -0.16 33.80
CA GLU A 244 35.87 -1.23 33.62
C GLU A 244 35.28 -2.62 33.32
N LYS A 245 34.01 -2.85 33.72
CA LYS A 245 33.34 -4.14 33.54
C LYS A 245 32.41 -4.18 32.34
N VAL A 246 32.33 -3.10 31.59
CA VAL A 246 31.53 -3.00 30.37
C VAL A 246 32.24 -3.72 29.22
N ASP A 247 31.55 -4.62 28.54
CA ASP A 247 32.06 -5.37 27.40
C ASP A 247 31.86 -4.65 26.07
N TYR A 248 30.69 -4.04 25.89
CA TYR A 248 30.29 -3.38 24.68
C TYR A 248 29.48 -2.10 24.95
N LEU A 249 29.47 -1.21 23.98
CA LEU A 249 28.70 0.02 23.94
C LEU A 249 27.82 0.06 22.70
N ASP A 250 26.60 0.55 22.82
CA ASP A 250 25.71 0.78 21.68
C ASP A 250 26.31 1.83 20.73
N ILE A 251 26.13 1.65 19.41
CA ILE A 251 26.66 2.60 18.41
C ILE A 251 25.89 3.91 18.43
N SER A 252 24.56 3.83 18.51
CA SER A 252 23.68 4.99 18.45
C SER A 252 22.34 4.66 19.09
N PRO A 253 21.67 5.62 19.74
CA PRO A 253 20.32 5.40 20.28
C PRO A 253 19.30 4.98 19.22
N LYS A 254 19.43 5.44 17.98
CA LYS A 254 18.54 5.13 16.85
C LYS A 254 18.67 3.70 16.32
N GLN A 255 19.59 2.87 16.85
CA GLN A 255 19.72 1.49 16.39
C GLN A 255 18.51 0.61 16.74
N VAL A 256 17.68 1.03 17.68
CA VAL A 256 16.50 0.27 18.15
C VAL A 256 15.35 0.29 17.15
N VAL A 257 15.23 1.36 16.36
CA VAL A 257 14.08 1.61 15.49
C VAL A 257 14.35 1.23 14.04
N SER A 258 13.27 1.06 13.27
CA SER A 258 13.31 0.88 11.81
C SER A 258 13.52 2.21 11.09
N VAL A 259 13.67 2.13 9.76
CA VAL A 259 13.84 3.32 8.92
C VAL A 259 12.64 4.26 9.01
N SER A 260 11.40 3.75 8.90
CA SER A 260 10.18 4.58 8.96
C SER A 260 10.01 5.24 10.32
N ALA A 261 10.21 4.52 11.41
CA ALA A 261 10.16 5.08 12.75
C ALA A 261 11.30 6.08 13.01
N GLY A 262 12.48 5.83 12.44
CA GLY A 262 13.64 6.71 12.53
C GLY A 262 13.51 8.05 11.79
N LEU A 263 12.48 8.22 10.95
CA LEU A 263 12.15 9.47 10.26
C LEU A 263 11.17 10.37 11.04
N ILE A 264 10.69 9.94 12.20
CA ILE A 264 9.79 10.72 13.06
C ILE A 264 10.64 11.60 13.99
N PRO A 265 10.61 12.93 13.84
CA PRO A 265 11.32 13.82 14.77
C PRO A 265 10.63 13.79 16.13
N PHE A 266 11.38 13.94 17.22
CA PHE A 266 10.85 13.89 18.59
C PHE A 266 10.07 12.62 18.92
N LEU A 267 10.47 11.49 18.34
CA LEU A 267 9.85 10.17 18.56
C LEU A 267 9.80 9.81 20.05
N GLU A 268 10.82 10.18 20.82
CA GLU A 268 10.94 9.97 22.26
C GLU A 268 9.82 10.62 23.09
N HIS A 269 9.13 11.60 22.52
CA HIS A 269 8.03 12.33 23.17
C HIS A 269 6.64 11.84 22.73
N ASP A 270 6.58 10.85 21.86
CA ASP A 270 5.32 10.25 21.36
C ASP A 270 5.07 8.90 22.01
N ASP A 271 3.79 8.62 22.27
CA ASP A 271 3.36 7.28 22.69
C ASP A 271 3.61 6.25 21.58
N ALA A 272 3.98 5.03 21.96
CA ALA A 272 4.33 3.95 21.01
C ALA A 272 3.19 3.63 20.04
N ASN A 273 1.93 3.66 20.50
CA ASN A 273 0.77 3.43 19.63
C ASN A 273 0.65 4.49 18.52
N ARG A 274 0.95 5.76 18.86
CA ARG A 274 0.92 6.85 17.88
C ARG A 274 2.13 6.86 16.97
N ALA A 275 3.29 6.51 17.47
CA ALA A 275 4.50 6.31 16.67
C ALA A 275 4.30 5.17 15.64
N LEU A 276 3.64 4.08 16.02
CA LEU A 276 3.25 3.00 15.11
C LEU A 276 2.37 3.52 13.97
N MET A 277 1.33 4.29 14.29
CA MET A 277 0.46 4.90 13.27
C MET A 277 1.24 5.87 12.37
N GLY A 278 2.11 6.70 12.94
CA GLY A 278 2.95 7.65 12.22
C GLY A 278 3.91 6.97 11.25
N SER A 279 4.61 5.92 11.68
CA SER A 279 5.51 5.15 10.82
C SER A 279 4.75 4.46 9.67
N ASN A 280 3.58 3.88 9.94
CA ASN A 280 2.73 3.26 8.93
C ASN A 280 2.18 4.29 7.92
N MET A 281 1.75 5.47 8.37
CA MET A 281 1.20 6.51 7.49
C MET A 281 2.24 7.16 6.59
N GLN A 282 3.50 7.30 7.01
CA GLN A 282 4.58 7.78 6.12
C GLN A 282 4.73 6.87 4.88
N ARG A 283 4.50 5.57 5.00
CA ARG A 283 4.53 4.63 3.87
C ARG A 283 3.36 4.81 2.90
N GLN A 284 2.26 5.42 3.34
CA GLN A 284 1.06 5.70 2.54
C GLN A 284 1.06 7.11 1.91
N ALA A 285 2.11 7.89 2.11
CA ALA A 285 2.21 9.23 1.57
C ALA A 285 2.27 9.23 0.04
N VAL A 286 1.48 10.09 -0.58
CA VAL A 286 1.43 10.24 -2.04
C VAL A 286 2.52 11.20 -2.50
N PRO A 287 3.30 10.87 -3.56
CA PRO A 287 4.24 11.80 -4.18
C PRO A 287 3.51 13.03 -4.72
N LEU A 288 3.93 14.21 -4.29
CA LEU A 288 3.31 15.47 -4.71
C LEU A 288 4.00 16.02 -5.96
N LEU A 289 3.26 16.84 -6.72
CA LEU A 289 3.80 17.54 -7.89
C LEU A 289 4.95 18.51 -7.51
N ARG A 290 4.79 19.21 -6.40
CA ARG A 290 5.80 20.10 -5.82
C ARG A 290 6.10 19.65 -4.41
N THR A 291 7.19 18.92 -4.24
CA THR A 291 7.65 18.40 -2.95
C THR A 291 8.52 19.43 -2.23
N GLU A 292 8.62 19.28 -0.92
CA GLU A 292 9.45 20.10 -0.05
C GLU A 292 10.10 19.21 1.00
N ALA A 293 11.38 19.37 1.24
CA ALA A 293 12.04 18.68 2.34
C ALA A 293 11.54 19.22 3.68
N PRO A 294 11.42 18.41 4.74
CA PRO A 294 10.96 18.88 6.03
C PRO A 294 11.97 19.87 6.65
N TYR A 295 11.50 20.99 7.23
CA TYR A 295 12.36 21.88 8.00
C TYR A 295 12.96 21.16 9.22
N ILE A 296 12.16 20.31 9.85
CA ILE A 296 12.56 19.49 10.99
C ILE A 296 12.70 18.04 10.51
N GLY A 297 13.92 17.61 10.31
CA GLY A 297 14.27 16.26 9.91
C GLY A 297 14.96 15.47 11.02
N THR A 298 15.32 14.22 10.77
CA THR A 298 16.08 13.36 11.68
C THR A 298 17.51 13.10 11.20
N GLY A 299 17.87 13.59 10.01
CA GLY A 299 19.17 13.37 9.38
C GLY A 299 19.27 12.04 8.62
N LEU A 300 18.20 11.24 8.56
CA LEU A 300 18.13 10.00 7.79
C LEU A 300 17.59 10.20 6.36
N GLU A 301 16.95 11.33 6.10
CA GLU A 301 16.19 11.61 4.87
C GLU A 301 17.04 11.40 3.62
N ARG A 302 18.26 11.94 3.60
CA ARG A 302 19.17 11.80 2.46
C ARG A 302 19.60 10.36 2.23
N LYS A 303 19.95 9.67 3.31
CA LYS A 303 20.36 8.27 3.22
C LYS A 303 19.22 7.38 2.74
N VAL A 304 18.02 7.59 3.24
CA VAL A 304 16.82 6.85 2.80
C VAL A 304 16.53 7.09 1.33
N ALA A 305 16.61 8.33 0.86
CA ALA A 305 16.40 8.67 -0.54
C ALA A 305 17.43 7.99 -1.48
N VAL A 306 18.71 7.94 -1.08
CA VAL A 306 19.76 7.25 -1.84
C VAL A 306 19.55 5.74 -1.82
N ASP A 307 19.34 5.14 -0.64
CA ASP A 307 19.25 3.69 -0.45
C ASP A 307 17.96 3.10 -1.06
N SER A 308 16.88 3.88 -1.21
CA SER A 308 15.66 3.47 -1.90
C SER A 308 15.85 3.27 -3.41
N GLY A 309 16.88 3.89 -4.00
CA GLY A 309 17.12 3.86 -5.44
C GLY A 309 16.22 4.82 -6.25
N ALA A 310 15.46 5.71 -5.60
CA ALA A 310 14.63 6.71 -6.26
C ALA A 310 15.47 7.81 -6.94
N LEU A 311 16.63 8.12 -6.35
CA LEU A 311 17.59 9.09 -6.88
C LEU A 311 18.50 8.47 -7.93
N VAL A 312 18.89 9.26 -8.92
CA VAL A 312 19.96 8.89 -9.85
C VAL A 312 21.28 9.41 -9.30
N VAL A 313 22.18 8.47 -8.99
CA VAL A 313 23.48 8.74 -8.36
C VAL A 313 24.61 8.40 -9.31
N SER A 314 25.65 9.24 -9.38
CA SER A 314 26.82 8.98 -10.20
C SER A 314 27.62 7.78 -9.69
N LYS A 315 27.98 6.87 -10.61
CA LYS A 315 28.84 5.70 -10.36
C LYS A 315 30.30 5.96 -10.73
N VAL A 316 30.58 7.12 -11.32
CA VAL A 316 31.89 7.49 -11.82
C VAL A 316 32.21 8.95 -11.49
N ASP A 317 33.51 9.26 -11.37
CA ASP A 317 33.99 10.63 -11.34
C ASP A 317 34.07 11.15 -12.78
N GLY A 318 33.65 12.38 -13.02
CA GLY A 318 33.67 12.91 -14.37
C GLY A 318 32.99 14.26 -14.55
N LYS A 319 32.80 14.66 -15.79
CA LYS A 319 32.19 15.91 -16.17
C LYS A 319 30.88 15.65 -16.94
N VAL A 320 29.85 16.40 -16.61
CA VAL A 320 28.54 16.32 -17.31
C VAL A 320 28.65 16.92 -18.70
N VAL A 321 28.50 16.09 -19.73
CA VAL A 321 28.63 16.46 -21.15
C VAL A 321 27.27 16.74 -21.79
N TYR A 322 26.22 16.07 -21.29
CA TYR A 322 24.88 16.21 -21.83
C TYR A 322 23.82 16.03 -20.73
N VAL A 323 22.80 16.90 -20.75
CA VAL A 323 21.64 16.82 -19.85
C VAL A 323 20.38 17.15 -20.63
N ASP A 324 19.40 16.27 -20.58
CA ASP A 324 18.02 16.51 -20.99
C ASP A 324 17.03 15.86 -20.03
N ALA A 325 15.73 15.95 -20.31
CA ALA A 325 14.69 15.34 -19.49
C ALA A 325 14.71 13.80 -19.52
N SER A 326 15.38 13.16 -20.48
CA SER A 326 15.38 11.71 -20.70
C SER A 326 16.68 11.03 -20.25
N LYS A 327 17.79 11.76 -20.26
CA LYS A 327 19.13 11.20 -19.99
C LYS A 327 20.15 12.22 -19.54
N ILE A 328 21.13 11.75 -18.76
CA ILE A 328 22.33 12.48 -18.40
C ILE A 328 23.52 11.67 -18.90
N ILE A 329 24.52 12.32 -19.51
CA ILE A 329 25.76 11.68 -19.96
C ILE A 329 26.93 12.33 -19.24
N ILE A 330 27.75 11.50 -18.62
CA ILE A 330 28.98 11.90 -17.90
C ILE A 330 30.17 11.29 -18.63
N GLU A 331 31.18 12.10 -18.90
CA GLU A 331 32.47 11.67 -19.42
C GLU A 331 33.46 11.52 -18.27
N ASP A 332 34.01 10.32 -18.11
CA ASP A 332 35.04 10.04 -17.09
C ASP A 332 36.42 10.59 -17.47
N GLU A 333 37.41 10.51 -16.57
CA GLU A 333 38.76 10.95 -16.80
C GLU A 333 39.46 10.22 -17.97
N ASN A 334 38.94 9.07 -18.38
CA ASN A 334 39.46 8.27 -19.50
C ASN A 334 38.74 8.60 -20.84
N GLY A 335 37.86 9.57 -20.88
CA GLY A 335 37.08 9.94 -22.06
C GLY A 335 35.93 8.99 -22.40
N LYS A 336 35.50 8.11 -21.45
CA LYS A 336 34.41 7.18 -21.65
C LYS A 336 33.08 7.81 -21.21
N GLU A 337 32.07 7.73 -22.08
CA GLU A 337 30.74 8.19 -21.79
C GLU A 337 29.95 7.17 -20.96
N HIS A 338 29.35 7.66 -19.84
CA HIS A 338 28.40 6.93 -19.00
C HIS A 338 27.03 7.54 -19.11
N LYS A 339 26.04 6.75 -19.56
CA LYS A 339 24.68 7.21 -19.83
C LYS A 339 23.75 6.79 -18.68
N TYR A 340 23.05 7.77 -18.13
CA TYR A 340 22.01 7.59 -17.10
C TYR A 340 20.67 7.95 -17.70
N ARG A 341 19.75 6.97 -17.82
CA ARG A 341 18.39 7.19 -18.30
C ARG A 341 17.54 7.71 -17.13
N LEU A 342 16.68 8.68 -17.38
CA LEU A 342 15.72 9.25 -16.45
C LEU A 342 14.32 8.70 -16.73
N LEU A 343 13.56 8.44 -15.65
CA LEU A 343 12.15 8.04 -15.73
C LEU A 343 11.29 9.28 -15.96
N ASN A 344 10.36 9.22 -16.91
CA ASN A 344 9.48 10.33 -17.25
C ASN A 344 8.03 9.86 -17.25
N TYR A 345 7.26 10.26 -16.24
CA TYR A 345 5.82 9.97 -16.13
C TYR A 345 5.48 8.48 -16.25
N GLU A 346 6.36 7.61 -15.74
CA GLU A 346 6.09 6.17 -15.70
C GLU A 346 5.13 5.84 -14.55
N ARG A 347 4.32 4.82 -14.74
CA ARG A 347 3.37 4.34 -13.73
C ARG A 347 4.06 3.45 -12.71
N SER A 348 3.84 3.70 -11.41
CA SER A 348 4.23 2.77 -10.35
C SER A 348 3.18 1.68 -10.14
N ASN A 349 3.52 0.63 -9.37
CA ASN A 349 2.58 -0.42 -8.97
C ASN A 349 1.32 0.11 -8.26
N ALA A 350 1.44 1.22 -7.55
CA ALA A 350 0.34 1.89 -6.84
C ALA A 350 -0.30 3.04 -7.65
N SER A 351 -0.18 3.02 -8.98
CA SER A 351 -0.70 4.07 -9.87
C SER A 351 -0.14 5.47 -9.61
N MET A 352 1.02 5.58 -8.93
CA MET A 352 1.70 6.86 -8.72
C MET A 352 2.57 7.21 -9.92
N CYS A 353 2.79 8.51 -10.12
CA CYS A 353 3.67 9.03 -11.17
C CYS A 353 5.13 8.95 -10.73
N LEU A 354 5.94 8.20 -11.47
CA LEU A 354 7.40 8.17 -11.35
C LEU A 354 7.99 9.16 -12.35
N HIS A 355 8.59 10.23 -11.83
CA HIS A 355 9.23 11.25 -12.63
C HIS A 355 10.55 11.68 -11.98
N GLN A 356 11.62 11.75 -12.76
CA GLN A 356 12.95 12.16 -12.32
C GLN A 356 13.35 13.49 -12.96
N THR A 357 13.83 14.41 -12.12
CA THR A 357 14.23 15.76 -12.54
C THR A 357 15.75 15.94 -12.37
N PRO A 358 16.52 16.28 -13.42
CA PRO A 358 17.94 16.50 -13.29
C PRO A 358 18.26 17.69 -12.36
N LEU A 359 19.25 17.54 -11.52
CA LEU A 359 19.78 18.57 -10.61
C LEU A 359 21.07 19.20 -11.15
N VAL A 360 21.82 18.43 -11.96
CA VAL A 360 23.13 18.84 -12.46
C VAL A 360 23.02 19.67 -13.72
N SER A 361 23.97 20.59 -13.91
CA SER A 361 24.08 21.46 -15.07
C SER A 361 25.13 20.96 -16.06
N LEU A 362 25.00 21.37 -17.33
CA LEU A 362 25.99 21.05 -18.34
C LEU A 362 27.38 21.61 -17.95
N GLY A 363 28.39 20.75 -18.00
CA GLY A 363 29.78 21.12 -17.68
C GLY A 363 30.15 21.02 -16.20
N GLU A 364 29.23 20.62 -15.34
CA GLU A 364 29.48 20.41 -13.90
C GLU A 364 30.36 19.19 -13.65
N GLU A 365 31.28 19.29 -12.71
CA GLU A 365 32.11 18.18 -12.27
C GLU A 365 31.40 17.39 -11.17
N VAL A 366 31.27 16.09 -11.35
CA VAL A 366 30.59 15.18 -10.43
C VAL A 366 31.55 14.10 -9.95
N LYS A 367 31.33 13.67 -8.69
CA LYS A 367 32.11 12.58 -8.08
C LYS A 367 31.22 11.35 -7.89
N VAL A 368 31.83 10.19 -7.68
CA VAL A 368 31.11 8.98 -7.27
C VAL A 368 30.26 9.30 -6.03
N GLY A 369 28.95 8.97 -6.08
CA GLY A 369 28.01 9.29 -5.02
C GLY A 369 27.32 10.66 -5.15
N SER A 370 27.70 11.52 -6.10
CA SER A 370 26.98 12.78 -6.39
C SER A 370 25.58 12.48 -6.94
N ILE A 371 24.59 13.23 -6.48
CA ILE A 371 23.19 13.07 -6.92
C ILE A 371 23.03 13.82 -8.24
N LEU A 372 22.59 13.10 -9.27
CA LEU A 372 22.42 13.63 -10.63
C LEU A 372 20.98 14.08 -10.89
N ALA A 373 20.00 13.35 -10.35
CA ALA A 373 18.59 13.71 -10.52
C ALA A 373 17.78 13.32 -9.27
N ASP A 374 16.81 14.17 -8.93
CA ASP A 374 15.75 13.87 -7.96
C ASP A 374 14.73 12.90 -8.55
N GLY A 375 14.13 12.10 -7.68
CA GLY A 375 13.05 11.17 -8.01
C GLY A 375 11.69 11.61 -7.44
N PRO A 376 10.69 10.72 -7.48
CA PRO A 376 9.40 10.97 -6.85
C PRO A 376 9.58 11.15 -5.34
N ALA A 377 8.83 12.08 -4.76
CA ALA A 377 8.89 12.41 -3.33
C ALA A 377 10.32 12.68 -2.79
N THR A 378 11.18 13.29 -3.60
CA THR A 378 12.50 13.76 -3.18
C THR A 378 12.74 15.20 -3.60
N LYS A 379 13.59 15.94 -2.88
CA LYS A 379 13.97 17.32 -3.20
C LYS A 379 15.40 17.61 -2.77
N GLY A 380 16.24 17.99 -3.74
CA GLY A 380 17.66 18.27 -3.49
C GLY A 380 18.43 17.05 -2.92
N GLY A 381 17.98 15.84 -3.21
CA GLY A 381 18.56 14.60 -2.70
C GLY A 381 18.03 14.14 -1.33
N ASP A 382 17.15 14.90 -0.70
CA ASP A 382 16.52 14.52 0.56
C ASP A 382 15.09 13.98 0.31
N LEU A 383 14.65 13.05 1.17
CA LEU A 383 13.30 12.51 1.13
C LEU A 383 12.29 13.61 1.45
N ALA A 384 11.28 13.79 0.60
CA ALA A 384 10.28 14.84 0.66
C ALA A 384 8.87 14.26 0.44
N LEU A 385 8.29 13.66 1.51
CA LEU A 385 7.00 12.99 1.47
C LEU A 385 5.80 13.94 1.53
N GLY A 386 6.00 15.22 1.88
CA GLY A 386 4.93 16.17 2.14
C GLY A 386 5.35 17.63 1.98
N ARG A 387 4.68 18.52 2.72
CA ARG A 387 4.89 19.97 2.71
C ARG A 387 4.93 20.56 4.10
N ASN A 388 5.73 21.60 4.28
CA ASN A 388 5.77 22.40 5.52
C ASN A 388 4.63 23.43 5.49
N ILE A 389 3.66 23.30 6.38
CA ILE A 389 2.41 24.07 6.37
C ILE A 389 2.31 24.93 7.64
N LEU A 390 1.90 26.19 7.48
CA LEU A 390 1.62 27.08 8.60
C LEU A 390 0.26 26.72 9.20
N MET A 391 0.26 26.33 10.49
CA MET A 391 -0.93 25.85 11.16
C MET A 391 -1.10 26.41 12.56
N ALA A 392 -2.32 26.30 13.08
CA ALA A 392 -2.65 26.60 14.47
C ALA A 392 -3.45 25.48 15.13
N PHE A 393 -3.26 25.31 16.44
CA PHE A 393 -4.10 24.45 17.28
C PHE A 393 -5.20 25.28 17.94
N MET A 394 -6.38 25.31 17.34
CA MET A 394 -7.55 25.97 17.88
C MET A 394 -8.85 25.31 17.41
N PRO A 395 -9.93 25.27 18.20
CA PRO A 395 -11.23 24.88 17.69
C PRO A 395 -11.76 25.94 16.72
N TRP A 396 -12.44 25.50 15.64
CA TRP A 396 -13.03 26.40 14.65
C TRP A 396 -14.44 25.97 14.28
N GLU A 397 -15.45 26.60 14.87
CA GLU A 397 -16.88 26.43 14.54
C GLU A 397 -17.37 24.98 14.38
N GLY A 398 -16.71 24.02 15.01
CA GLY A 398 -17.01 22.61 14.89
C GLY A 398 -16.48 21.94 13.62
N TYR A 399 -15.92 22.68 12.64
CA TYR A 399 -15.40 22.11 11.41
C TYR A 399 -14.11 21.30 11.56
N ASN A 400 -13.46 21.34 12.70
CA ASN A 400 -12.32 20.51 13.05
C ASN A 400 -12.60 19.58 14.24
N TYR A 401 -13.88 19.26 14.48
CA TYR A 401 -14.30 18.30 15.51
C TYR A 401 -13.87 16.88 15.12
N GLU A 402 -13.45 16.08 16.11
CA GLU A 402 -13.03 14.67 15.91
C GLU A 402 -12.01 14.45 14.77
N ASP A 403 -10.86 15.12 14.84
CA ASP A 403 -9.75 15.02 13.87
C ASP A 403 -10.07 15.54 12.46
N ALA A 404 -11.17 16.24 12.27
CA ALA A 404 -11.41 16.93 11.02
C ALA A 404 -10.39 18.07 10.84
N ILE A 405 -9.97 18.26 9.60
CA ILE A 405 -8.96 19.26 9.23
C ILE A 405 -9.61 20.36 8.44
N LEU A 406 -9.43 21.61 8.89
CA LEU A 406 -9.81 22.79 8.15
C LEU A 406 -8.63 23.30 7.34
N ILE A 407 -8.80 23.51 6.03
CA ILE A 407 -7.73 23.95 5.14
C ILE A 407 -8.10 25.24 4.42
N SER A 408 -7.07 26.01 4.04
CA SER A 408 -7.20 27.20 3.19
C SER A 408 -7.25 26.84 1.71
N ASP A 409 -8.06 27.57 0.92
CA ASP A 409 -8.13 27.41 -0.54
C ASP A 409 -6.79 27.77 -1.22
N ARG A 410 -5.89 28.49 -0.57
CA ARG A 410 -4.52 28.70 -1.03
C ARG A 410 -3.82 27.37 -1.37
N LEU A 411 -3.99 26.35 -0.51
CA LEU A 411 -3.36 25.03 -0.71
C LEU A 411 -3.83 24.36 -2.01
N ARG A 412 -5.07 24.65 -2.42
CA ARG A 412 -5.65 24.14 -3.64
C ARG A 412 -5.27 25.00 -4.87
N LYS A 413 -5.27 26.34 -4.72
CA LYS A 413 -4.92 27.28 -5.79
C LYS A 413 -3.44 27.16 -6.22
N ASP A 414 -2.54 27.07 -5.25
CA ASP A 414 -1.09 27.03 -5.47
C ASP A 414 -0.55 25.60 -5.75
N ASP A 415 -1.44 24.62 -5.95
CA ASP A 415 -1.08 23.21 -6.20
C ASP A 415 -0.16 22.61 -5.10
N VAL A 416 -0.36 22.99 -3.83
CA VAL A 416 0.53 22.58 -2.72
C VAL A 416 0.46 21.08 -2.46
N PHE A 417 -0.75 20.48 -2.45
CA PHE A 417 -0.98 19.04 -2.26
C PHE A 417 -1.52 18.35 -3.51
N THR A 418 -1.15 18.85 -4.68
CA THR A 418 -1.56 18.23 -5.94
C THR A 418 -0.67 17.03 -6.26
N SER A 419 -1.28 15.96 -6.70
CA SER A 419 -0.62 14.71 -7.09
C SER A 419 -1.06 14.28 -8.49
N ILE A 420 -0.22 13.47 -9.14
CA ILE A 420 -0.52 12.88 -10.45
C ILE A 420 -0.66 11.38 -10.27
N HIS A 421 -1.77 10.84 -10.73
CA HIS A 421 -2.08 9.41 -10.72
C HIS A 421 -2.17 8.91 -12.14
N ILE A 422 -1.58 7.75 -12.44
CA ILE A 422 -1.57 7.15 -13.77
C ILE A 422 -2.25 5.80 -13.69
N GLU A 423 -3.43 5.69 -14.29
CA GLU A 423 -4.20 4.46 -14.39
C GLU A 423 -3.94 3.75 -15.71
N GLU A 424 -3.89 2.42 -15.66
CA GLU A 424 -3.73 1.56 -16.84
C GLU A 424 -5.07 0.92 -17.19
N TYR A 425 -5.46 1.05 -18.46
CA TYR A 425 -6.62 0.41 -19.04
C TYR A 425 -6.17 -0.53 -20.13
N GLU A 426 -6.47 -1.81 -19.99
CA GLU A 426 -6.06 -2.86 -20.92
C GLU A 426 -7.27 -3.49 -21.61
N ILE A 427 -7.15 -3.77 -22.89
CA ILE A 427 -8.12 -4.55 -23.67
C ILE A 427 -7.40 -5.54 -24.56
N GLU A 428 -7.91 -6.76 -24.59
CA GLU A 428 -7.40 -7.84 -25.43
C GLU A 428 -8.41 -8.16 -26.53
N ALA A 429 -7.96 -8.32 -27.76
CA ALA A 429 -8.73 -8.92 -28.85
C ALA A 429 -8.40 -10.39 -28.96
N ARG A 430 -9.40 -11.24 -28.71
CA ARG A 430 -9.26 -12.70 -28.60
C ARG A 430 -9.84 -13.40 -29.81
N ASN A 431 -9.29 -14.56 -30.15
CA ASN A 431 -9.89 -15.47 -31.11
C ASN A 431 -10.95 -16.30 -30.38
N THR A 432 -12.22 -16.10 -30.72
CA THR A 432 -13.36 -16.82 -30.13
C THR A 432 -13.88 -17.91 -31.11
N LYS A 433 -14.66 -18.86 -30.60
CA LYS A 433 -15.28 -19.93 -31.42
C LYS A 433 -16.25 -19.37 -32.50
N LEU A 434 -16.73 -18.14 -32.32
CA LEU A 434 -17.66 -17.48 -33.24
C LEU A 434 -16.96 -16.59 -34.28
N GLY A 435 -15.65 -16.41 -34.19
CA GLY A 435 -14.80 -15.55 -34.99
C GLY A 435 -13.84 -14.73 -34.19
N ASP A 436 -12.99 -13.99 -34.85
CA ASP A 436 -12.02 -13.09 -34.19
C ASP A 436 -12.68 -11.79 -33.74
N GLU A 437 -12.31 -11.33 -32.57
CA GLU A 437 -12.61 -9.96 -32.12
C GLU A 437 -11.71 -8.99 -32.86
N GLU A 438 -12.26 -7.88 -33.31
CA GLU A 438 -11.53 -6.86 -34.08
C GLU A 438 -11.53 -5.50 -33.38
N ILE A 439 -10.34 -4.88 -33.36
CA ILE A 439 -10.18 -3.50 -32.92
C ILE A 439 -10.43 -2.59 -34.12
N THR A 440 -11.48 -1.78 -34.06
CA THR A 440 -11.94 -0.96 -35.19
C THR A 440 -12.61 0.31 -34.70
N ARG A 441 -12.56 1.34 -35.55
CA ARG A 441 -13.33 2.58 -35.35
C ARG A 441 -14.82 2.40 -35.71
N GLU A 442 -15.15 1.41 -36.54
CA GLU A 442 -16.50 1.16 -37.02
C GLU A 442 -17.34 0.40 -35.99
N ILE A 443 -17.83 1.12 -34.96
CA ILE A 443 -18.62 0.58 -33.89
C ILE A 443 -20.12 0.80 -34.19
N PRO A 444 -21.00 -0.22 -34.06
CA PRO A 444 -22.42 -0.05 -34.29
C PRO A 444 -23.08 0.86 -33.26
N ASN A 445 -24.07 1.67 -33.70
CA ASN A 445 -24.93 2.50 -32.83
C ASN A 445 -24.22 3.61 -32.02
N ILE A 446 -23.08 4.11 -32.49
CA ILE A 446 -22.35 5.19 -31.83
C ILE A 446 -22.31 6.44 -32.72
N SER A 447 -22.46 7.62 -32.11
CA SER A 447 -22.41 8.89 -32.80
C SER A 447 -20.98 9.23 -33.28
N GLU A 448 -20.86 9.92 -34.40
CA GLU A 448 -19.55 10.39 -34.89
C GLU A 448 -18.84 11.32 -33.91
N GLU A 449 -19.57 12.03 -33.09
CA GLU A 449 -19.00 12.88 -32.04
C GLU A 449 -18.24 12.09 -30.99
N ALA A 450 -18.77 10.94 -30.56
CA ALA A 450 -18.09 10.04 -29.64
C ALA A 450 -16.84 9.39 -30.27
N LEU A 451 -16.84 9.19 -31.58
CA LEU A 451 -15.69 8.63 -32.30
C LEU A 451 -14.62 9.67 -32.69
N ARG A 452 -14.84 10.96 -32.42
CA ARG A 452 -13.92 12.04 -32.84
C ARG A 452 -12.52 11.92 -32.20
N LYS A 453 -12.43 11.40 -31.01
CA LYS A 453 -11.15 11.25 -30.25
C LYS A 453 -10.35 10.02 -30.69
N LEU A 454 -10.96 9.12 -31.49
CA LEU A 454 -10.33 7.89 -31.98
C LEU A 454 -9.59 8.12 -33.29
N ASP A 455 -8.46 7.43 -33.44
CA ASP A 455 -7.71 7.38 -34.71
C ASP A 455 -8.40 6.46 -35.74
N ALA A 456 -7.75 6.25 -36.91
CA ALA A 456 -8.25 5.37 -37.96
C ALA A 456 -8.34 3.89 -37.53
N ASN A 457 -7.56 3.48 -36.53
CA ASN A 457 -7.51 2.11 -36.02
C ASN A 457 -8.54 1.88 -34.89
N GLY A 458 -9.28 2.90 -34.48
CA GLY A 458 -10.23 2.81 -33.35
C GLY A 458 -9.59 2.97 -31.98
N ILE A 459 -8.36 3.48 -31.89
CA ILE A 459 -7.64 3.73 -30.66
C ILE A 459 -7.65 5.23 -30.37
N ILE A 460 -7.79 5.61 -29.11
CA ILE A 460 -7.77 7.01 -28.70
C ILE A 460 -6.39 7.64 -28.98
N THR A 461 -6.36 8.94 -29.29
CA THR A 461 -5.10 9.64 -29.55
C THR A 461 -4.43 10.12 -28.26
N ILE A 462 -3.09 10.08 -28.23
CA ILE A 462 -2.29 10.60 -27.11
C ILE A 462 -2.56 12.10 -26.94
N GLY A 463 -2.68 12.54 -25.69
CA GLY A 463 -3.01 13.92 -25.31
C GLY A 463 -4.51 14.24 -25.28
N SER A 464 -5.38 13.28 -25.60
CA SER A 464 -6.83 13.47 -25.50
C SER A 464 -7.26 13.51 -24.03
N GLU A 465 -8.12 14.47 -23.70
CA GLU A 465 -8.83 14.49 -22.43
C GLU A 465 -10.02 13.52 -22.49
N VAL A 466 -10.11 12.62 -21.50
CA VAL A 466 -11.16 11.61 -21.40
C VAL A 466 -11.97 11.79 -20.12
N GLY A 467 -13.27 11.56 -20.25
CA GLY A 467 -14.23 11.58 -19.17
C GLY A 467 -15.01 10.27 -19.07
N PRO A 468 -15.88 10.12 -18.06
CA PRO A 468 -16.69 8.90 -17.87
C PRO A 468 -17.50 8.55 -19.12
N GLY A 469 -17.41 7.30 -19.59
CA GLY A 469 -18.12 6.80 -20.76
C GLY A 469 -17.46 7.07 -22.12
N ASP A 470 -16.38 7.87 -22.18
CA ASP A 470 -15.61 8.06 -23.41
C ASP A 470 -14.96 6.74 -23.86
N ILE A 471 -14.96 6.49 -25.17
CA ILE A 471 -14.37 5.28 -25.73
C ILE A 471 -12.84 5.45 -25.78
N LEU A 472 -12.14 4.51 -25.15
CA LEU A 472 -10.68 4.43 -25.18
C LEU A 472 -10.21 3.59 -26.37
N VAL A 473 -10.82 2.43 -26.58
CA VAL A 473 -10.54 1.54 -27.71
C VAL A 473 -11.85 1.00 -28.23
N GLY A 474 -12.08 1.15 -29.53
CA GLY A 474 -13.20 0.53 -30.21
C GLY A 474 -12.94 -0.94 -30.50
N LYS A 475 -13.76 -1.83 -29.95
CA LYS A 475 -13.68 -3.29 -30.21
C LYS A 475 -15.06 -3.83 -30.56
N THR A 476 -15.10 -4.70 -31.55
CA THR A 476 -16.32 -5.41 -31.95
C THR A 476 -16.08 -6.93 -31.83
N ALA A 477 -17.08 -7.63 -31.30
CA ALA A 477 -17.12 -9.08 -31.23
C ALA A 477 -18.22 -9.66 -32.12
N PRO A 478 -18.02 -10.81 -32.80
CA PRO A 478 -19.06 -11.44 -33.60
C PRO A 478 -20.23 -11.91 -32.73
N LYS A 479 -21.49 -11.65 -33.18
CA LYS A 479 -22.68 -12.20 -32.51
C LYS A 479 -22.83 -13.69 -32.82
N GLY A 480 -23.17 -14.48 -31.79
CA GLY A 480 -23.62 -15.87 -32.02
C GLY A 480 -24.96 -15.91 -32.77
N GLU A 481 -25.23 -17.01 -33.43
CA GLU A 481 -26.51 -17.29 -34.08
C GLU A 481 -27.63 -17.47 -33.02
N THR A 482 -28.08 -16.40 -32.45
CA THR A 482 -29.40 -16.31 -31.81
C THR A 482 -30.38 -15.83 -32.84
N GLU A 483 -31.50 -16.57 -33.06
CA GLU A 483 -32.56 -16.09 -33.93
C GLU A 483 -32.97 -14.65 -33.52
N PRO A 484 -32.83 -13.65 -34.41
CA PRO A 484 -33.19 -12.30 -34.09
C PRO A 484 -34.66 -12.21 -33.74
N PRO A 485 -35.09 -11.42 -32.76
CA PRO A 485 -36.47 -11.15 -32.46
C PRO A 485 -37.25 -10.74 -33.71
N ALA A 486 -38.59 -11.05 -33.76
CA ALA A 486 -39.42 -10.78 -34.90
C ALA A 486 -39.36 -9.31 -35.36
N GLU A 487 -39.21 -8.38 -34.46
CA GLU A 487 -39.05 -6.93 -34.66
C GLU A 487 -37.72 -6.60 -35.36
N GLU A 488 -36.63 -7.24 -34.98
CA GLU A 488 -35.33 -7.07 -35.65
C GLU A 488 -35.32 -7.68 -37.06
N LYS A 489 -36.03 -8.82 -37.26
CA LYS A 489 -36.27 -9.39 -38.61
C LYS A 489 -37.07 -8.40 -39.49
N LEU A 490 -38.04 -7.68 -38.90
CA LEU A 490 -38.86 -6.70 -39.59
C LEU A 490 -38.10 -5.42 -39.93
N LEU A 491 -37.27 -4.93 -39.01
CA LEU A 491 -36.38 -3.80 -39.25
C LEU A 491 -35.31 -4.12 -40.31
N ARG A 492 -34.74 -5.33 -40.30
CA ARG A 492 -33.86 -5.81 -41.37
C ARG A 492 -34.52 -5.81 -42.74
N ALA A 493 -35.82 -6.16 -42.77
CA ALA A 493 -36.58 -6.22 -44.05
C ALA A 493 -36.97 -4.81 -44.54
N ILE A 494 -37.25 -3.85 -43.69
CA ILE A 494 -37.68 -2.49 -44.03
C ILE A 494 -36.50 -1.58 -44.41
N PHE A 495 -35.40 -1.65 -43.69
CA PHE A 495 -34.24 -0.75 -43.93
C PHE A 495 -33.17 -1.28 -44.85
N GLY A 496 -33.32 -2.55 -45.30
CA GLY A 496 -32.34 -3.15 -46.26
C GLY A 496 -30.90 -3.23 -45.77
N GLU A 497 -30.66 -2.87 -44.53
CA GLU A 497 -29.35 -2.90 -43.93
C GLU A 497 -28.98 -4.31 -43.52
N LYS A 498 -27.80 -4.77 -43.97
CA LYS A 498 -27.05 -5.79 -43.28
C LYS A 498 -26.83 -5.27 -41.85
N ALA A 499 -27.70 -5.62 -40.91
CA ALA A 499 -27.40 -5.47 -39.51
C ALA A 499 -26.05 -6.19 -39.35
N ARG A 500 -25.01 -5.45 -39.01
CA ARG A 500 -23.68 -6.04 -38.81
C ARG A 500 -23.82 -7.08 -37.71
N ASP A 501 -23.38 -8.32 -37.99
CA ASP A 501 -23.43 -9.45 -37.05
C ASP A 501 -22.37 -9.30 -35.94
N VAL A 502 -22.17 -8.07 -35.45
CA VAL A 502 -21.15 -7.72 -34.47
C VAL A 502 -21.78 -6.95 -33.31
N ARG A 503 -21.24 -7.20 -32.12
CA ARG A 503 -21.59 -6.56 -30.85
C ARG A 503 -20.49 -5.59 -30.45
N ASP A 504 -20.86 -4.43 -29.87
CA ASP A 504 -19.92 -3.50 -29.27
C ASP A 504 -19.36 -4.07 -27.96
N THR A 505 -18.04 -4.23 -27.88
CA THR A 505 -17.28 -4.64 -26.70
C THR A 505 -16.12 -3.66 -26.45
N SER A 506 -16.32 -2.40 -26.81
CA SER A 506 -15.31 -1.34 -26.72
C SER A 506 -14.94 -1.05 -25.26
N LEU A 507 -13.66 -0.75 -25.04
CA LEU A 507 -13.18 -0.28 -23.74
C LEU A 507 -13.59 1.17 -23.56
N ARG A 508 -14.33 1.44 -22.50
CA ARG A 508 -14.80 2.78 -22.14
C ARG A 508 -14.18 3.23 -20.83
N MET A 509 -14.03 4.54 -20.68
CA MET A 509 -13.60 5.14 -19.41
C MET A 509 -14.62 4.83 -18.32
N PRO A 510 -14.20 4.21 -17.19
CA PRO A 510 -15.11 3.86 -16.10
C PRO A 510 -15.79 5.09 -15.48
N HIS A 511 -16.94 4.87 -14.88
CA HIS A 511 -17.68 5.93 -14.18
C HIS A 511 -16.88 6.44 -12.97
N GLY A 512 -16.76 7.76 -12.86
CA GLY A 512 -15.97 8.44 -11.82
C GLY A 512 -14.48 8.58 -12.12
N SER A 513 -14.00 8.14 -13.30
CA SER A 513 -12.62 8.32 -13.75
C SER A 513 -12.54 9.34 -14.88
N LYS A 514 -11.48 10.14 -14.89
CA LYS A 514 -11.21 11.17 -15.91
C LYS A 514 -9.69 11.34 -16.01
N GLY A 515 -9.23 11.94 -17.08
CA GLY A 515 -7.79 12.24 -17.19
C GLY A 515 -7.36 12.57 -18.61
N THR A 516 -6.06 12.54 -18.84
CA THR A 516 -5.44 12.78 -20.14
C THR A 516 -4.63 11.56 -20.54
N VAL A 517 -4.78 11.09 -21.77
CA VAL A 517 -4.03 9.95 -22.31
C VAL A 517 -2.55 10.33 -22.47
N VAL A 518 -1.65 9.62 -21.81
CA VAL A 518 -0.20 9.89 -21.80
C VAL A 518 0.54 8.95 -22.72
N GLU A 519 0.21 7.66 -22.70
CA GLU A 519 0.92 6.64 -23.46
C GLU A 519 -0.04 5.55 -23.92
N ILE A 520 0.27 4.97 -25.07
CA ILE A 520 -0.45 3.83 -25.66
C ILE A 520 0.56 2.79 -26.05
N LEU A 521 0.41 1.59 -25.53
CA LEU A 521 1.23 0.43 -25.86
C LEU A 521 0.39 -0.58 -26.64
N GLU A 522 0.77 -0.81 -27.89
CA GLU A 522 0.14 -1.80 -28.76
C GLU A 522 1.04 -3.05 -28.84
N LEU A 523 0.51 -4.18 -28.41
CA LEU A 523 1.14 -5.49 -28.52
C LEU A 523 0.37 -6.32 -29.54
N SER A 524 1.07 -6.91 -30.50
CA SER A 524 0.46 -7.72 -31.56
C SER A 524 1.26 -8.98 -31.80
N ARG A 525 0.55 -10.10 -31.97
CA ARG A 525 1.18 -11.37 -32.34
C ARG A 525 1.87 -11.28 -33.71
N GLU A 526 1.38 -10.44 -34.61
CA GLU A 526 1.98 -10.19 -35.93
C GLU A 526 3.35 -9.53 -35.81
N ASN A 527 3.56 -8.70 -34.81
CA ASN A 527 4.85 -8.07 -34.51
C ASN A 527 5.83 -9.00 -33.78
N GLY A 528 5.39 -10.20 -33.40
CA GLY A 528 6.20 -11.18 -32.67
C GLY A 528 6.19 -11.00 -31.15
N ASP A 529 5.26 -10.20 -30.60
CA ASP A 529 5.11 -10.00 -29.16
C ASP A 529 4.55 -11.27 -28.49
N GLU A 530 5.03 -11.55 -27.28
CA GLU A 530 4.53 -12.65 -26.46
C GLU A 530 3.18 -12.27 -25.85
N LEU A 531 2.10 -12.85 -26.37
CA LEU A 531 0.74 -12.68 -25.88
C LEU A 531 0.19 -14.00 -25.31
N LYS A 532 -0.80 -13.91 -24.43
CA LYS A 532 -1.54 -15.06 -23.90
C LYS A 532 -2.10 -15.93 -25.01
N ALA A 533 -2.30 -17.21 -24.74
CA ALA A 533 -2.88 -18.14 -25.72
C ALA A 533 -4.29 -17.65 -26.13
N GLY A 534 -4.53 -17.55 -27.46
CA GLY A 534 -5.82 -17.09 -28.01
C GLY A 534 -5.97 -15.56 -28.14
N VAL A 535 -5.02 -14.76 -27.67
CA VAL A 535 -5.01 -13.30 -27.85
C VAL A 535 -4.26 -12.95 -29.14
N ASN A 536 -4.86 -12.13 -30.00
CA ASN A 536 -4.26 -11.66 -31.24
C ASN A 536 -3.61 -10.28 -31.08
N LYS A 537 -4.27 -9.38 -30.36
CA LYS A 537 -3.80 -8.02 -30.10
C LYS A 537 -4.18 -7.59 -28.69
N ALA A 538 -3.29 -6.91 -27.98
CA ALA A 538 -3.56 -6.29 -26.70
C ALA A 538 -3.16 -4.81 -26.76
N ILE A 539 -4.01 -3.94 -26.22
CA ILE A 539 -3.77 -2.50 -26.14
C ILE A 539 -3.85 -2.07 -24.69
N LYS A 540 -2.79 -1.41 -24.24
CA LYS A 540 -2.71 -0.79 -22.93
C LYS A 540 -2.66 0.72 -23.08
N ILE A 541 -3.52 1.42 -22.35
CA ILE A 541 -3.62 2.87 -22.36
C ILE A 541 -3.33 3.40 -20.97
N LEU A 542 -2.37 4.29 -20.86
CA LEU A 542 -2.06 5.01 -19.63
C LEU A 542 -2.77 6.37 -19.62
N VAL A 543 -3.61 6.59 -18.63
CA VAL A 543 -4.34 7.83 -18.42
C VAL A 543 -3.88 8.49 -17.14
N ALA A 544 -3.37 9.72 -17.25
CA ALA A 544 -2.92 10.52 -16.11
C ALA A 544 -4.03 11.45 -15.62
N GLU A 545 -4.25 11.43 -14.32
CA GLU A 545 -5.17 12.34 -13.63
C GLU A 545 -4.42 13.24 -12.64
N LYS A 546 -4.67 14.54 -12.71
CA LYS A 546 -4.17 15.50 -11.73
C LYS A 546 -5.18 15.70 -10.63
N ARG A 547 -4.87 15.24 -9.41
CA ARG A 547 -5.76 15.29 -8.24
C ARG A 547 -5.31 16.37 -7.27
N LYS A 548 -6.13 17.40 -7.11
CA LYS A 548 -5.96 18.44 -6.10
C LYS A 548 -6.54 17.98 -4.76
N ILE A 549 -6.09 18.60 -3.67
CA ILE A 549 -6.67 18.32 -2.35
C ILE A 549 -8.14 18.77 -2.31
N THR A 550 -9.01 17.91 -1.80
CA THR A 550 -10.45 18.14 -1.71
C THR A 550 -11.00 17.74 -0.35
N VAL A 551 -12.24 18.16 -0.08
CA VAL A 551 -12.99 17.73 1.11
C VAL A 551 -13.15 16.21 1.07
N GLY A 552 -12.86 15.54 2.19
CA GLY A 552 -12.91 14.08 2.30
C GLY A 552 -11.55 13.38 2.12
N ASP A 553 -10.53 14.09 1.62
CA ASP A 553 -9.18 13.54 1.53
C ASP A 553 -8.53 13.41 2.91
N LYS A 554 -7.75 12.34 3.10
CA LYS A 554 -7.06 12.07 4.35
C LYS A 554 -5.66 12.68 4.36
N MET A 555 -5.36 13.42 5.40
CA MET A 555 -4.04 13.99 5.67
C MET A 555 -3.51 13.51 7.02
N SER A 556 -2.20 13.54 7.19
CA SER A 556 -1.56 13.26 8.47
C SER A 556 -0.26 14.05 8.64
N GLY A 557 0.16 14.21 9.90
CA GLY A 557 1.56 14.50 10.21
C GLY A 557 2.37 13.21 10.33
N ARG A 558 3.57 13.30 10.93
CA ARG A 558 4.47 12.17 11.19
C ARG A 558 4.23 11.51 12.55
N HIS A 559 3.42 12.10 13.42
CA HIS A 559 3.23 11.71 14.82
C HIS A 559 1.95 10.89 15.08
N GLY A 560 1.41 10.24 14.05
CA GLY A 560 0.17 9.48 14.17
C GLY A 560 -1.09 10.36 14.25
N ASN A 561 -0.98 11.65 14.07
CA ASN A 561 -2.09 12.58 13.94
C ASN A 561 -2.67 12.50 12.53
N LYS A 562 -3.81 11.86 12.39
CA LYS A 562 -4.53 11.67 11.12
C LYS A 562 -5.86 12.41 11.16
N GLY A 563 -6.27 12.95 10.02
CA GLY A 563 -7.57 13.60 9.90
C GLY A 563 -8.06 13.66 8.47
N VAL A 564 -9.33 13.97 8.32
CA VAL A 564 -10.00 14.13 7.03
C VAL A 564 -10.33 15.59 6.83
N VAL A 565 -10.07 16.11 5.63
CA VAL A 565 -10.42 17.48 5.26
C VAL A 565 -11.94 17.65 5.32
N SER A 566 -12.42 18.52 6.23
CA SER A 566 -13.85 18.79 6.42
C SER A 566 -14.33 19.94 5.53
N ARG A 567 -13.55 20.97 5.41
CA ARG A 567 -13.89 22.16 4.66
C ARG A 567 -12.67 22.86 4.08
N VAL A 568 -12.84 23.46 2.94
CA VAL A 568 -11.87 24.39 2.31
C VAL A 568 -12.43 25.79 2.45
N LEU A 569 -11.73 26.66 3.19
CA LEU A 569 -12.14 28.07 3.36
C LEU A 569 -11.36 28.96 2.40
N PRO A 570 -11.97 30.07 1.94
CA PRO A 570 -11.25 31.14 1.28
C PRO A 570 -10.08 31.62 2.16
N ALA A 571 -8.97 32.03 1.55
CA ALA A 571 -7.80 32.48 2.30
C ALA A 571 -8.11 33.69 3.21
N GLU A 572 -9.02 34.55 2.75
CA GLU A 572 -9.48 35.75 3.45
C GLU A 572 -10.22 35.44 4.76
N ASP A 573 -10.94 34.32 4.82
CA ASP A 573 -11.72 33.90 6.00
C ASP A 573 -10.89 33.11 7.03
N MET A 574 -9.67 32.72 6.65
CA MET A 574 -8.77 32.03 7.55
C MET A 574 -8.20 32.96 8.62
N PRO A 575 -7.95 32.48 9.85
CA PRO A 575 -7.22 33.26 10.84
C PRO A 575 -5.86 33.70 10.33
N PHE A 576 -5.41 34.89 10.78
CA PHE A 576 -4.14 35.47 10.32
C PHE A 576 -3.32 36.01 11.47
N LEU A 577 -2.00 36.09 11.26
CA LEU A 577 -1.02 36.68 12.18
C LEU A 577 -1.06 38.20 12.12
N ALA A 578 -0.44 38.85 13.10
CA ALA A 578 -0.34 40.33 13.16
C ALA A 578 0.38 40.98 11.96
N ASP A 579 1.19 40.19 11.21
CA ASP A 579 1.86 40.60 9.98
C ASP A 579 1.00 40.43 8.71
N GLY A 580 -0.24 39.95 8.87
CA GLY A 580 -1.18 39.69 7.77
C GLY A 580 -1.00 38.33 7.09
N THR A 581 -0.13 37.45 7.57
CA THR A 581 0.05 36.10 7.02
C THR A 581 -1.11 35.21 7.46
N HIS A 582 -1.87 34.67 6.49
CA HIS A 582 -2.99 33.76 6.76
C HIS A 582 -2.50 32.35 7.07
N LEU A 583 -3.22 31.65 7.95
CA LEU A 583 -2.99 30.26 8.24
C LEU A 583 -3.43 29.36 7.09
N ASP A 584 -2.74 28.25 6.91
CA ASP A 584 -3.07 27.25 5.91
C ASP A 584 -3.99 26.14 6.42
N VAL A 585 -3.79 25.75 7.70
CA VAL A 585 -4.48 24.64 8.34
C VAL A 585 -4.84 24.99 9.78
N VAL A 586 -6.01 24.55 10.22
CA VAL A 586 -6.43 24.65 11.62
C VAL A 586 -6.78 23.27 12.15
N LEU A 587 -6.09 22.85 13.21
CA LEU A 587 -6.28 21.55 13.86
C LEU A 587 -6.92 21.71 15.24
N ASN A 588 -7.68 20.69 15.64
CA ASN A 588 -8.31 20.65 16.97
C ASN A 588 -7.26 20.29 18.04
N PRO A 589 -7.09 21.13 19.07
CA PRO A 589 -6.15 20.85 20.15
C PRO A 589 -6.55 19.62 21.00
N LEU A 590 -7.83 19.23 21.04
CA LEU A 590 -8.31 18.06 21.77
C LEU A 590 -7.75 16.74 21.24
N GLY A 591 -7.26 16.73 19.99
CA GLY A 591 -6.61 15.57 19.39
C GLY A 591 -5.20 15.25 19.95
N VAL A 592 -4.63 16.10 20.81
CA VAL A 592 -3.25 15.92 21.35
C VAL A 592 -3.24 15.23 22.72
N PRO A 593 -3.97 15.69 23.75
CA PRO A 593 -3.79 15.20 25.13
C PRO A 593 -4.09 13.71 25.31
N SER A 594 -5.21 13.24 24.76
CA SER A 594 -5.64 11.83 24.90
C SER A 594 -4.75 10.84 24.14
N ARG A 595 -4.02 11.33 23.15
CA ARG A 595 -3.16 10.51 22.28
C ARG A 595 -1.70 10.53 22.66
N MET A 596 -1.32 11.44 23.54
CA MET A 596 0.03 11.55 24.11
C MET A 596 1.14 11.67 23.06
N ASN A 597 0.86 12.29 21.92
CA ASN A 597 1.83 12.53 20.86
C ASN A 597 2.34 13.98 20.87
N ILE A 598 3.03 14.33 21.93
CA ILE A 598 3.55 15.68 22.20
C ILE A 598 4.63 16.09 21.20
N GLY A 599 5.33 15.17 20.58
CA GLY A 599 6.33 15.44 19.55
C GLY A 599 5.84 16.34 18.43
N GLN A 600 4.56 16.26 18.05
CA GLN A 600 3.96 17.17 17.07
C GLN A 600 3.98 18.64 17.51
N VAL A 601 3.79 18.91 18.79
CA VAL A 601 3.81 20.29 19.34
C VAL A 601 5.24 20.83 19.33
N LEU A 602 6.23 20.00 19.68
CA LEU A 602 7.65 20.36 19.60
C LEU A 602 8.07 20.63 18.15
N GLU A 603 7.62 19.80 17.20
CA GLU A 603 7.83 20.02 15.78
C GLU A 603 7.24 21.34 15.32
N VAL A 604 6.01 21.66 15.69
CA VAL A 604 5.33 22.91 15.31
C VAL A 604 6.10 24.14 15.82
N HIS A 605 6.53 24.12 17.07
CA HIS A 605 7.29 25.23 17.66
C HIS A 605 8.66 25.41 17.00
N LEU A 606 9.43 24.33 16.87
CA LEU A 606 10.73 24.38 16.19
C LEU A 606 10.58 24.74 14.71
N GLY A 607 9.52 24.25 14.06
CA GLY A 607 9.18 24.57 12.68
C GLY A 607 8.86 26.05 12.46
N MET A 608 8.22 26.70 13.45
CA MET A 608 8.01 28.17 13.42
C MET A 608 9.33 28.92 13.47
N ALA A 609 10.24 28.50 14.35
CA ALA A 609 11.56 29.08 14.45
C ALA A 609 12.35 28.89 13.15
N MET A 610 12.49 27.66 12.66
CA MET A 610 13.33 27.35 11.51
C MET A 610 12.76 27.84 10.19
N GLY A 611 11.45 27.85 10.03
CA GLY A 611 10.79 28.34 8.81
C GLY A 611 10.95 29.83 8.57
N ASN A 612 11.22 30.60 9.64
CA ASN A 612 11.47 32.05 9.56
C ASN A 612 12.96 32.39 9.64
N TYR A 613 13.83 31.44 9.98
CA TYR A 613 15.27 31.67 10.04
C TYR A 613 15.91 31.64 8.65
N ASN A 614 16.53 32.74 8.22
CA ASN A 614 17.18 32.88 6.91
C ASN A 614 16.34 32.46 5.69
N GLY A 615 15.01 32.64 5.75
CA GLY A 615 14.12 32.22 4.65
C GLY A 615 13.79 30.73 4.60
N GLY A 616 14.03 30.03 5.70
CA GLY A 616 13.81 28.57 5.87
C GLY A 616 15.10 27.79 5.94
N THR A 617 15.38 27.21 7.08
CA THR A 617 16.56 26.40 7.34
C THR A 617 16.13 24.98 7.77
N HIS A 618 16.79 23.97 7.20
CA HIS A 618 16.57 22.57 7.59
C HIS A 618 17.47 22.22 8.78
N ILE A 619 16.89 21.60 9.79
CA ILE A 619 17.61 21.12 10.98
C ILE A 619 17.37 19.63 11.20
N ALA A 620 18.41 18.91 11.58
CA ALA A 620 18.31 17.52 11.97
C ALA A 620 18.19 17.38 13.48
N THR A 621 17.15 16.69 13.93
CA THR A 621 16.96 16.27 15.32
C THR A 621 16.87 14.74 15.35
N PRO A 622 18.02 14.05 15.56
CA PRO A 622 18.05 12.60 15.56
C PRO A 622 17.14 12.00 16.64
N VAL A 623 16.59 10.85 16.34
CA VAL A 623 15.72 10.11 17.28
C VAL A 623 16.50 9.71 18.53
N PHE A 624 15.95 9.95 19.70
CA PHE A 624 16.53 9.75 21.04
C PHE A 624 17.76 10.60 21.36
N ASP A 625 18.18 11.49 20.47
CA ASP A 625 19.26 12.46 20.66
C ASP A 625 18.88 13.78 20.01
N GLY A 626 17.64 14.20 20.24
CA GLY A 626 17.02 15.37 19.65
C GLY A 626 17.22 16.66 20.45
N ALA A 627 16.67 17.76 19.91
CA ALA A 627 16.70 19.06 20.58
C ALA A 627 15.85 19.01 21.87
N SER A 628 16.42 19.52 22.97
CA SER A 628 15.69 19.62 24.24
C SER A 628 14.62 20.74 24.21
N GLU A 629 13.61 20.63 25.07
CA GLU A 629 12.55 21.63 25.19
C GLU A 629 13.12 23.05 25.45
N GLU A 630 14.17 23.17 26.25
CA GLU A 630 14.82 24.45 26.54
C GLU A 630 15.49 25.03 25.27
N GLN A 631 16.15 24.20 24.49
CA GLN A 631 16.75 24.65 23.20
C GLN A 631 15.68 25.14 22.22
N VAL A 632 14.53 24.49 22.16
CA VAL A 632 13.41 24.92 21.31
C VAL A 632 12.88 26.30 21.78
N LYS A 633 12.71 26.49 23.08
CA LYS A 633 12.30 27.79 23.66
C LYS A 633 13.31 28.90 23.40
N ASP A 634 14.60 28.59 23.47
CA ASP A 634 15.67 29.55 23.21
C ASP A 634 15.75 29.95 21.72
N TYR A 635 15.47 29.02 20.78
CA TYR A 635 15.38 29.33 19.36
C TYR A 635 14.17 30.24 19.06
N LEU A 636 13.03 30.02 19.69
CA LEU A 636 11.85 30.89 19.55
C LEU A 636 12.17 32.32 20.04
N GLU A 637 12.79 32.46 21.22
CA GLU A 637 13.14 33.75 21.79
C GLU A 637 14.16 34.53 20.95
N LYS A 638 15.18 33.84 20.41
CA LYS A 638 16.18 34.43 19.49
C LYS A 638 15.56 35.05 18.24
N LEU A 639 14.42 34.56 17.82
CA LEU A 639 13.70 35.00 16.63
C LEU A 639 12.57 35.99 16.94
N GLY A 640 12.44 36.40 18.21
CA GLY A 640 11.46 37.39 18.64
C GLY A 640 10.06 36.81 18.90
N PHE A 641 9.93 35.48 18.93
CA PHE A 641 8.68 34.82 19.33
C PHE A 641 8.63 34.61 20.86
N PRO A 642 7.43 34.57 21.46
CA PRO A 642 7.29 34.22 22.86
C PRO A 642 7.83 32.80 23.15
N ARG A 643 8.50 32.62 24.30
CA ARG A 643 8.99 31.28 24.73
C ARG A 643 7.89 30.24 24.83
N SER A 644 6.63 30.67 25.00
CA SER A 644 5.46 29.80 25.05
C SER A 644 5.04 29.26 23.68
N GLY A 645 5.57 29.77 22.55
CA GLY A 645 5.14 29.46 21.22
C GLY A 645 3.71 29.87 20.85
N LYS A 646 3.06 30.66 21.73
CA LYS A 646 1.70 31.18 21.52
C LYS A 646 1.76 32.57 20.94
N VAL A 647 0.97 32.81 19.90
CA VAL A 647 0.93 34.08 19.16
C VAL A 647 -0.51 34.59 19.10
N ASP A 648 -0.66 35.89 19.05
CA ASP A 648 -1.96 36.54 18.85
C ASP A 648 -2.44 36.32 17.41
N LEU A 649 -3.65 35.84 17.26
CA LEU A 649 -4.32 35.64 15.99
C LEU A 649 -5.53 36.55 15.86
N TYR A 650 -5.89 36.85 14.60
CA TYR A 650 -7.04 37.65 14.23
C TYR A 650 -7.99 36.81 13.36
N ASP A 651 -9.30 36.99 13.54
CA ASP A 651 -10.32 36.34 12.72
C ASP A 651 -10.36 36.98 11.34
N GLY A 652 -10.18 36.16 10.27
CA GLY A 652 -10.20 36.67 8.89
C GLY A 652 -11.51 37.32 8.47
N ARG A 653 -12.64 36.94 9.08
CA ARG A 653 -13.98 37.40 8.72
C ARG A 653 -14.36 38.71 9.42
N THR A 654 -13.96 38.90 10.69
CA THR A 654 -14.32 40.07 11.48
C THR A 654 -13.16 41.06 11.63
N GLY A 655 -11.94 40.57 11.51
CA GLY A 655 -10.73 41.35 11.81
C GLY A 655 -10.43 41.50 13.32
N ASP A 656 -11.25 40.90 14.18
CA ASP A 656 -11.08 40.99 15.62
C ASP A 656 -9.98 40.04 16.12
N LYS A 657 -9.27 40.45 17.16
CA LYS A 657 -8.30 39.59 17.84
C LYS A 657 -9.01 38.55 18.68
N PHE A 658 -8.51 37.29 18.64
CA PHE A 658 -8.99 36.21 19.53
C PHE A 658 -8.62 36.51 20.99
N ASP A 659 -9.48 36.11 21.92
CA ASP A 659 -9.34 36.39 23.36
C ASP A 659 -8.04 35.81 23.95
N ASN A 660 -7.61 34.65 23.50
CA ASN A 660 -6.43 33.96 23.99
C ASN A 660 -5.37 33.78 22.90
N PRO A 661 -4.07 33.87 23.24
CA PRO A 661 -3.01 33.57 22.32
C PRO A 661 -3.01 32.08 21.98
N VAL A 662 -2.76 31.76 20.71
CA VAL A 662 -2.89 30.42 20.12
C VAL A 662 -1.51 29.87 19.76
N THR A 663 -1.31 28.56 19.89
CA THR A 663 -0.12 27.84 19.38
C THR A 663 -0.13 27.83 17.88
N VAL A 664 0.84 28.50 17.26
CA VAL A 664 1.03 28.61 15.82
C VAL A 664 2.43 28.14 15.45
N GLY A 665 2.54 27.48 14.33
CA GLY A 665 3.85 27.11 13.80
C GLY A 665 3.76 26.35 12.49
N ARG A 666 4.89 25.78 12.07
CA ARG A 666 4.97 25.01 10.83
C ARG A 666 5.11 23.52 11.15
N MET A 667 4.22 22.74 10.57
CA MET A 667 4.21 21.29 10.66
C MET A 667 4.38 20.66 9.27
N TYR A 668 5.05 19.53 9.23
CA TYR A 668 5.19 18.76 8.02
C TYR A 668 3.98 17.85 7.83
N MET A 669 3.17 18.14 6.80
CA MET A 669 1.93 17.43 6.52
C MET A 669 2.05 16.57 5.27
N LEU A 670 1.45 15.37 5.34
CA LEU A 670 1.43 14.36 4.28
C LEU A 670 0.01 14.22 3.74
N LYS A 671 -0.12 14.08 2.41
CA LYS A 671 -1.35 13.63 1.75
C LYS A 671 -1.29 12.11 1.67
N LEU A 672 -2.31 11.41 2.18
CA LEU A 672 -2.34 9.95 2.17
C LEU A 672 -3.10 9.39 0.96
N HIS A 673 -2.78 8.15 0.58
CA HIS A 673 -3.42 7.44 -0.54
C HIS A 673 -4.84 6.94 -0.21
N HIS A 674 -5.59 7.72 0.56
CA HIS A 674 -7.01 7.53 0.86
C HIS A 674 -7.78 8.73 0.33
N LEU A 675 -7.85 8.83 -1.00
CA LEU A 675 -8.50 9.95 -1.68
C LEU A 675 -10.00 9.70 -1.82
N VAL A 676 -10.79 10.74 -1.64
CA VAL A 676 -12.26 10.63 -1.71
C VAL A 676 -12.73 10.23 -3.11
N GLU A 677 -12.03 10.64 -4.16
CA GLU A 677 -12.38 10.31 -5.56
C GLU A 677 -12.37 8.80 -5.81
N ASP A 678 -11.47 8.06 -5.17
CA ASP A 678 -11.42 6.60 -5.28
C ASP A 678 -12.52 5.89 -4.49
N LYS A 679 -13.10 6.55 -3.50
CA LYS A 679 -14.10 5.98 -2.57
C LYS A 679 -15.52 6.44 -2.85
N MET A 680 -15.71 7.58 -3.52
CA MET A 680 -17.03 8.11 -3.86
C MET A 680 -17.70 7.18 -4.86
N HIS A 681 -18.88 6.68 -4.49
CA HIS A 681 -19.63 5.74 -5.30
C HIS A 681 -21.14 5.93 -5.09
N ALA A 682 -21.90 5.82 -6.18
CA ALA A 682 -23.36 5.82 -6.17
C ALA A 682 -23.89 4.82 -7.19
N ARG A 683 -25.05 4.28 -6.92
CA ARG A 683 -25.75 3.33 -7.79
C ARG A 683 -27.24 3.61 -7.79
N ALA A 684 -27.86 3.56 -8.95
CA ALA A 684 -29.30 3.47 -9.10
C ALA A 684 -29.69 2.06 -9.56
N ILE A 685 -29.19 1.64 -10.71
CA ILE A 685 -29.35 0.31 -11.30
C ILE A 685 -27.97 -0.19 -11.66
N GLY A 686 -27.75 -1.50 -11.58
CA GLY A 686 -26.44 -2.10 -11.93
C GLY A 686 -26.54 -3.61 -11.97
N PRO A 687 -25.40 -4.33 -12.03
CA PRO A 687 -25.38 -5.78 -12.15
C PRO A 687 -25.81 -6.47 -10.87
N TYR A 688 -26.38 -7.69 -11.04
CA TYR A 688 -26.91 -8.53 -9.98
C TYR A 688 -26.24 -9.91 -10.00
N SER A 689 -26.20 -10.57 -8.83
CA SER A 689 -25.75 -11.96 -8.73
C SER A 689 -26.65 -12.90 -9.52
N LEU A 690 -26.11 -13.91 -10.15
CA LEU A 690 -26.88 -14.87 -10.97
C LEU A 690 -27.82 -15.75 -10.13
N VAL A 691 -27.37 -16.19 -8.96
CA VAL A 691 -28.14 -17.14 -8.11
C VAL A 691 -29.12 -16.41 -7.22
N THR A 692 -28.65 -15.45 -6.42
CA THR A 692 -29.47 -14.76 -5.42
C THR A 692 -30.21 -13.55 -5.97
N GLN A 693 -29.88 -13.09 -7.18
CA GLN A 693 -30.44 -11.88 -7.79
C GLN A 693 -30.28 -10.60 -6.95
N GLN A 694 -29.33 -10.64 -6.02
CA GLN A 694 -28.99 -9.47 -5.19
C GLN A 694 -27.99 -8.58 -5.92
N PRO A 695 -27.96 -7.25 -5.65
CA PRO A 695 -26.94 -6.36 -6.19
C PRO A 695 -25.54 -6.83 -5.82
N LEU A 696 -24.60 -6.78 -6.78
CA LEU A 696 -23.18 -7.03 -6.50
C LEU A 696 -22.63 -5.99 -5.52
N GLY A 697 -21.54 -6.30 -4.83
CA GLY A 697 -20.84 -5.41 -3.93
C GLY A 697 -19.60 -4.75 -4.57
N GLY A 698 -19.20 -3.58 -4.07
CA GLY A 698 -17.96 -2.91 -4.47
C GLY A 698 -18.12 -1.90 -5.60
N LYS A 699 -17.29 -0.84 -5.59
CA LYS A 699 -17.27 0.24 -6.59
C LYS A 699 -16.87 -0.27 -7.98
N ALA A 700 -15.88 -1.15 -8.04
CA ALA A 700 -15.36 -1.69 -9.31
C ALA A 700 -16.42 -2.47 -10.10
N GLN A 701 -17.39 -3.08 -9.43
CA GLN A 701 -18.47 -3.85 -10.02
C GLN A 701 -19.77 -3.03 -10.13
N PHE A 702 -19.70 -1.72 -9.97
CA PHE A 702 -20.88 -0.84 -9.89
C PHE A 702 -21.93 -1.39 -8.92
N GLY A 703 -21.48 -1.88 -7.77
CA GLY A 703 -22.27 -2.57 -6.76
C GLY A 703 -23.02 -1.63 -5.82
N GLY A 704 -23.92 -2.21 -5.02
CA GLY A 704 -24.68 -1.50 -3.99
C GLY A 704 -24.02 -1.60 -2.61
N GLN A 705 -24.53 -0.81 -1.66
CA GLN A 705 -24.15 -0.90 -0.25
C GLN A 705 -24.83 -2.09 0.41
N ARG A 706 -24.14 -2.75 1.33
CA ARG A 706 -24.68 -3.86 2.10
C ARG A 706 -25.43 -3.33 3.32
N LEU A 707 -26.73 -3.60 3.39
CA LEU A 707 -27.52 -3.50 4.62
C LEU A 707 -27.35 -4.83 5.39
N GLY A 708 -26.48 -4.83 6.40
CA GLY A 708 -26.19 -6.02 7.19
C GLY A 708 -27.26 -6.34 8.23
N GLU A 709 -27.08 -7.41 8.99
CA GLU A 709 -28.01 -7.86 10.02
C GLU A 709 -28.25 -6.79 11.11
N MET A 710 -27.18 -6.12 11.54
CA MET A 710 -27.26 -5.06 12.56
C MET A 710 -28.01 -3.82 12.07
N GLU A 711 -27.89 -3.45 10.80
CA GLU A 711 -28.63 -2.35 10.17
C GLU A 711 -30.11 -2.70 10.04
N VAL A 712 -30.48 -3.97 9.79
CA VAL A 712 -31.85 -4.46 9.83
C VAL A 712 -32.45 -4.30 11.23
N TRP A 713 -31.70 -4.67 12.28
CA TRP A 713 -32.13 -4.46 13.67
C TRP A 713 -32.38 -2.99 14.00
N ALA A 714 -31.56 -2.10 13.46
CA ALA A 714 -31.76 -0.66 13.64
C ALA A 714 -33.06 -0.17 13.01
N LEU A 715 -33.40 -0.64 11.80
CA LEU A 715 -34.67 -0.31 11.16
C LEU A 715 -35.89 -0.89 11.92
N GLU A 716 -35.78 -2.09 12.47
CA GLU A 716 -36.80 -2.69 13.35
C GLU A 716 -36.98 -1.86 14.62
N ALA A 717 -35.90 -1.41 15.23
CA ALA A 717 -35.95 -0.58 16.45
C ALA A 717 -36.63 0.78 16.19
N TYR A 718 -36.49 1.35 15.00
CA TYR A 718 -37.19 2.57 14.61
C TYR A 718 -38.66 2.31 14.20
N GLY A 719 -39.08 1.07 14.07
CA GLY A 719 -40.44 0.71 13.59
C GLY A 719 -40.66 1.03 12.12
N ALA A 720 -39.61 1.16 11.32
CA ALA A 720 -39.65 1.52 9.90
C ALA A 720 -39.92 0.29 9.01
N SER A 721 -41.08 -0.35 9.18
CA SER A 721 -41.45 -1.61 8.50
C SER A 721 -41.50 -1.48 6.97
N ASN A 722 -42.05 -0.40 6.46
CA ASN A 722 -42.17 -0.19 5.01
C ASN A 722 -40.80 0.02 4.34
N ILE A 723 -39.92 0.76 5.00
CA ILE A 723 -38.52 0.94 4.52
C ILE A 723 -37.78 -0.39 4.54
N LEU A 724 -37.92 -1.19 5.59
CA LEU A 724 -37.31 -2.50 5.68
C LEU A 724 -37.82 -3.43 4.58
N GLN A 725 -39.10 -3.46 4.31
CA GLN A 725 -39.71 -4.24 3.22
C GLN A 725 -39.11 -3.80 1.86
N GLU A 726 -39.05 -2.51 1.61
CA GLU A 726 -38.46 -1.95 0.38
C GLU A 726 -36.97 -2.37 0.21
N MET A 727 -36.18 -2.29 1.27
CA MET A 727 -34.79 -2.71 1.26
C MET A 727 -34.57 -4.20 0.97
N LEU A 728 -35.47 -5.05 1.49
CA LEU A 728 -35.42 -6.50 1.32
C LEU A 728 -35.94 -6.99 -0.03
N THR A 729 -36.79 -6.23 -0.71
CA THR A 729 -37.54 -6.65 -1.91
C THR A 729 -37.12 -5.84 -3.14
N VAL A 730 -37.80 -4.74 -3.42
CA VAL A 730 -37.65 -3.95 -4.66
C VAL A 730 -36.27 -3.32 -4.86
N LYS A 731 -35.53 -3.07 -3.81
CA LYS A 731 -34.14 -2.59 -3.87
C LYS A 731 -33.09 -3.71 -3.89
N SER A 732 -33.48 -4.96 -3.72
CA SER A 732 -32.58 -6.10 -3.61
C SER A 732 -32.87 -7.17 -4.66
N ASP A 733 -33.66 -8.19 -4.29
CA ASP A 733 -33.78 -9.43 -5.05
C ASP A 733 -35.18 -9.75 -5.62
N ASP A 734 -36.12 -8.82 -5.52
CA ASP A 734 -37.38 -8.93 -6.24
C ASP A 734 -37.19 -8.49 -7.71
N VAL A 735 -37.04 -9.47 -8.62
CA VAL A 735 -36.72 -9.21 -10.04
C VAL A 735 -37.82 -8.43 -10.75
N THR A 736 -39.09 -8.83 -10.57
CA THR A 736 -40.22 -8.18 -11.21
C THR A 736 -40.58 -6.86 -10.55
N GLY A 737 -40.50 -6.81 -9.22
CA GLY A 737 -40.82 -5.63 -8.44
C GLY A 737 -39.87 -4.47 -8.70
N ARG A 738 -38.55 -4.73 -8.85
CA ARG A 738 -37.57 -3.67 -9.13
C ARG A 738 -37.76 -3.00 -10.49
N THR A 739 -38.15 -3.78 -11.52
CA THR A 739 -38.41 -3.24 -12.86
C THR A 739 -39.67 -2.39 -12.86
N LYS A 740 -40.76 -2.89 -12.28
CA LYS A 740 -42.04 -2.15 -12.16
C LYS A 740 -41.89 -0.89 -11.31
N THR A 741 -41.12 -0.96 -10.22
CA THR A 741 -40.85 0.19 -9.36
C THR A 741 -40.09 1.28 -10.11
N TYR A 742 -39.09 0.90 -10.91
CA TYR A 742 -38.35 1.85 -11.72
C TYR A 742 -39.23 2.54 -12.77
N GLU A 743 -40.12 1.80 -13.43
CA GLU A 743 -41.12 2.36 -14.35
C GLU A 743 -42.09 3.30 -13.64
N ALA A 744 -42.59 2.93 -12.45
CA ALA A 744 -43.49 3.74 -11.64
C ALA A 744 -42.85 5.08 -11.23
N ILE A 745 -41.57 5.05 -10.82
CA ILE A 745 -40.80 6.26 -10.51
C ILE A 745 -40.66 7.20 -11.74
N ILE A 746 -40.37 6.64 -12.93
CA ILE A 746 -40.26 7.43 -14.17
C ILE A 746 -41.61 8.04 -14.55
N LYS A 747 -42.70 7.28 -14.42
CA LYS A 747 -44.06 7.73 -14.78
C LYS A 747 -44.69 8.61 -13.68
N GLY A 748 -44.17 8.61 -12.45
CA GLY A 748 -44.75 9.29 -11.31
C GLY A 748 -45.99 8.60 -10.74
N GLU A 749 -46.07 7.28 -10.91
CA GLU A 749 -47.15 6.41 -10.40
C GLU A 749 -46.83 5.88 -9.02
N GLU A 750 -47.80 5.28 -8.32
CA GLU A 750 -47.63 4.62 -7.04
C GLU A 750 -46.77 3.36 -7.20
N MET A 751 -45.96 3.05 -6.18
CA MET A 751 -45.10 1.86 -6.21
C MET A 751 -45.95 0.58 -6.18
N PRO A 752 -45.61 -0.45 -6.96
CA PRO A 752 -46.31 -1.73 -6.94
C PRO A 752 -46.08 -2.46 -5.61
N GLU A 753 -46.97 -3.39 -5.27
CA GLU A 753 -46.77 -4.31 -4.15
C GLU A 753 -45.52 -5.17 -4.40
N ALA A 754 -44.77 -5.45 -3.32
CA ALA A 754 -43.58 -6.27 -3.37
C ALA A 754 -43.93 -7.74 -3.59
N ASP A 755 -43.16 -8.43 -4.42
CA ASP A 755 -43.27 -9.86 -4.68
C ASP A 755 -42.29 -10.65 -3.78
N LEU A 756 -42.32 -12.00 -3.87
CA LEU A 756 -41.44 -12.86 -3.07
C LEU A 756 -39.98 -12.70 -3.50
N PRO A 757 -39.03 -12.48 -2.55
CA PRO A 757 -37.64 -12.36 -2.85
C PRO A 757 -37.02 -13.65 -3.45
N GLU A 758 -36.17 -13.51 -4.47
CA GLU A 758 -35.50 -14.66 -5.11
C GLU A 758 -34.65 -15.47 -4.14
N SER A 759 -33.94 -14.82 -3.21
CA SER A 759 -33.18 -15.52 -2.17
C SER A 759 -34.04 -16.42 -1.29
N PHE A 760 -35.31 -16.04 -1.04
CA PHE A 760 -36.27 -16.86 -0.34
C PHE A 760 -36.70 -18.08 -1.18
N LYS A 761 -36.91 -17.90 -2.47
CA LYS A 761 -37.22 -19.01 -3.41
C LYS A 761 -36.08 -20.01 -3.47
N VAL A 762 -34.81 -19.53 -3.51
CA VAL A 762 -33.63 -20.37 -3.45
C VAL A 762 -33.58 -21.17 -2.14
N LEU A 763 -33.87 -20.52 -1.00
CA LEU A 763 -33.92 -21.21 0.30
C LEU A 763 -34.98 -22.32 0.34
N LEU A 764 -36.17 -22.07 -0.22
CA LEU A 764 -37.23 -23.11 -0.34
C LEU A 764 -36.75 -24.31 -1.17
N LYS A 765 -36.09 -24.06 -2.29
CA LYS A 765 -35.52 -25.15 -3.12
C LYS A 765 -34.39 -25.91 -2.41
N GLU A 766 -33.60 -25.26 -1.58
CA GLU A 766 -32.59 -25.92 -0.74
C GLU A 766 -33.25 -26.82 0.33
N PHE A 767 -34.36 -26.37 0.96
CA PHE A 767 -35.16 -27.22 1.87
C PHE A 767 -35.75 -28.42 1.15
N GLN A 768 -36.33 -28.22 -0.04
CA GLN A 768 -36.83 -29.33 -0.86
C GLN A 768 -35.73 -30.32 -1.25
N ALA A 769 -34.50 -29.82 -1.54
CA ALA A 769 -33.34 -30.67 -1.79
C ALA A 769 -32.92 -31.52 -0.57
N LEU A 770 -33.18 -31.04 0.63
CA LEU A 770 -33.00 -31.77 1.89
C LEU A 770 -34.18 -32.72 2.22
N ALA A 771 -35.13 -32.86 1.31
CA ALA A 771 -36.37 -33.66 1.48
C ALA A 771 -37.29 -33.09 2.59
N LEU A 772 -37.24 -31.78 2.82
CA LEU A 772 -38.17 -31.07 3.67
C LEU A 772 -39.27 -30.45 2.79
N ASP A 773 -40.54 -30.62 3.17
CA ASP A 773 -41.67 -29.98 2.52
C ASP A 773 -42.00 -28.68 3.25
N VAL A 774 -42.14 -27.60 2.50
CA VAL A 774 -42.41 -26.27 3.03
C VAL A 774 -43.60 -25.70 2.31
N GLU A 775 -44.69 -25.49 3.03
CA GLU A 775 -45.92 -24.86 2.56
C GLU A 775 -46.03 -23.43 3.10
N LEU A 776 -46.39 -22.51 2.24
CA LEU A 776 -46.66 -21.11 2.61
C LEU A 776 -48.20 -20.89 2.70
N PHE A 777 -48.62 -20.22 3.75
CA PHE A 777 -50.01 -19.87 3.97
C PHE A 777 -50.20 -18.35 3.97
N ASP A 778 -51.23 -17.87 3.32
CA ASP A 778 -51.72 -16.49 3.39
C ASP A 778 -52.37 -16.23 4.77
N SER A 779 -52.64 -14.95 5.08
CA SER A 779 -53.36 -14.51 6.28
C SER A 779 -54.81 -15.09 6.40
N GLU A 780 -55.33 -15.64 5.33
CA GLU A 780 -56.61 -16.32 5.25
C GLU A 780 -56.49 -17.85 5.23
N ASP A 781 -55.34 -18.42 5.60
CA ASP A 781 -55.03 -19.85 5.60
C ASP A 781 -55.11 -20.53 4.20
N ASN A 782 -54.99 -19.78 3.11
CA ASN A 782 -54.90 -20.37 1.80
C ASN A 782 -53.44 -20.75 1.50
N ILE A 783 -53.22 -21.90 0.87
CA ILE A 783 -51.89 -22.35 0.44
C ILE A 783 -51.47 -21.50 -0.76
N ILE A 784 -50.34 -20.80 -0.61
CA ILE A 784 -49.66 -20.09 -1.70
C ILE A 784 -48.85 -21.13 -2.48
N ASN A 785 -49.22 -21.41 -3.71
CA ASN A 785 -48.50 -22.35 -4.57
C ASN A 785 -47.23 -21.71 -5.13
N VAL A 786 -46.12 -21.96 -4.50
CA VAL A 786 -44.80 -21.40 -4.87
C VAL A 786 -44.39 -21.81 -6.29
N ASP A 787 -44.79 -22.99 -6.76
CA ASP A 787 -44.44 -23.47 -8.11
C ASP A 787 -45.23 -22.75 -9.21
N GLU A 788 -46.44 -22.26 -8.93
CA GLU A 788 -47.20 -21.40 -9.87
C GLU A 788 -46.60 -19.98 -9.93
N GLU A 789 -46.11 -19.46 -8.83
CA GLU A 789 -45.38 -18.19 -8.76
C GLU A 789 -44.01 -18.26 -9.47
N LEU A 790 -43.31 -19.37 -9.36
CA LEU A 790 -42.05 -19.61 -10.07
C LEU A 790 -42.23 -19.69 -11.59
N ASN A 791 -43.36 -20.23 -12.07
CA ASN A 791 -43.63 -20.36 -13.49
C ASN A 791 -44.22 -19.09 -14.14
N LYS A 792 -44.66 -18.10 -13.38
CA LYS A 792 -45.13 -16.80 -13.91
C LYS A 792 -43.98 -15.98 -14.55
N GLU A 793 -42.74 -16.28 -14.28
CA GLU A 793 -41.59 -15.52 -14.79
C GLU A 793 -41.19 -15.88 -16.22
N GLU A 794 -41.49 -17.07 -16.74
CA GLU A 794 -41.12 -17.47 -18.10
C GLU A 794 -41.78 -16.64 -19.20
N VAL A 795 -42.84 -15.90 -18.88
CA VAL A 795 -43.63 -15.11 -19.86
C VAL A 795 -43.14 -13.65 -19.99
N LEU A 796 -42.33 -13.14 -19.06
CA LEU A 796 -41.86 -11.74 -19.06
C LEU A 796 -40.40 -11.51 -19.54
N THR A 797 -39.71 -12.56 -19.99
CA THR A 797 -38.35 -12.45 -20.50
C THR A 797 -38.20 -11.83 -21.89
N GLU A 798 -39.28 -11.39 -22.53
CA GLU A 798 -39.26 -10.81 -23.88
C GLU A 798 -38.94 -9.30 -23.93
N TYR A 799 -38.93 -8.56 -22.80
CA TYR A 799 -38.55 -7.14 -22.84
C TYR A 799 -37.80 -6.71 -21.58
N SER A 800 -36.49 -6.72 -21.63
CA SER A 800 -35.66 -6.06 -20.62
C SER A 800 -34.84 -4.92 -21.24
N PRO A 801 -35.04 -3.67 -20.80
CA PRO A 801 -34.15 -2.56 -21.13
C PRO A 801 -32.74 -2.76 -20.60
N LEU A 802 -32.49 -3.89 -19.91
CA LEU A 802 -31.23 -4.28 -19.26
C LEU A 802 -30.24 -4.98 -20.20
N ASP A 803 -30.59 -5.20 -21.48
CA ASP A 803 -29.64 -5.80 -22.43
C ASP A 803 -28.43 -4.89 -22.70
N ASP A 804 -28.57 -3.58 -22.49
CA ASP A 804 -27.44 -2.63 -22.53
C ASP A 804 -26.50 -2.77 -21.33
N PHE A 805 -26.93 -3.44 -20.24
CA PHE A 805 -26.10 -3.66 -19.04
C PHE A 805 -25.49 -5.06 -18.94
N LYS A 806 -25.91 -6.02 -19.79
CA LYS A 806 -25.27 -7.34 -19.83
C LYS A 806 -23.82 -7.28 -20.28
N ASP A 807 -23.44 -6.22 -20.98
CA ASP A 807 -22.05 -6.00 -21.41
C ASP A 807 -21.11 -5.64 -20.25
N CYS A 808 -21.64 -5.15 -19.11
CA CYS A 808 -20.88 -5.03 -17.86
C CYS A 808 -20.64 -6.37 -17.13
N LEU A 809 -21.51 -7.38 -17.33
CA LEU A 809 -21.40 -8.68 -16.64
C LEU A 809 -20.30 -9.58 -17.19
N LEU A 810 -19.96 -9.44 -18.47
CA LEU A 810 -18.85 -10.19 -19.08
C LEU A 810 -17.47 -9.75 -18.58
N TYR A 811 -17.36 -8.51 -18.09
CA TYR A 811 -16.11 -7.99 -17.52
C TYR A 811 -15.85 -8.48 -16.08
N THR A 812 -16.89 -8.95 -15.38
CA THR A 812 -16.81 -9.35 -13.96
C THR A 812 -16.59 -10.86 -13.77
N SER A 813 -16.88 -11.69 -14.77
CA SER A 813 -16.62 -13.14 -14.67
C SER A 813 -15.13 -13.48 -14.73
N ASP A 814 -14.34 -12.72 -15.51
CA ASP A 814 -12.89 -12.93 -15.62
C ASP A 814 -12.12 -12.40 -14.39
N ALA A 815 -12.59 -11.29 -13.77
CA ALA A 815 -11.97 -10.75 -12.56
C ALA A 815 -12.27 -11.59 -11.30
N ALA A 816 -13.36 -12.35 -11.27
CA ALA A 816 -13.70 -13.24 -10.17
C ALA A 816 -12.91 -14.56 -10.21
N ASP A 817 -12.50 -14.99 -11.38
CA ASP A 817 -11.64 -16.18 -11.57
C ASP A 817 -10.15 -15.87 -11.32
N GLU A 818 -9.70 -14.64 -11.60
CA GLU A 818 -8.34 -14.19 -11.20
C GLU A 818 -8.17 -14.00 -9.69
N ALA A 819 -9.23 -13.72 -8.95
CA ALA A 819 -9.19 -13.64 -7.48
C ALA A 819 -9.25 -15.02 -6.79
N ARG A 820 -9.52 -16.11 -7.54
CA ARG A 820 -9.54 -17.49 -7.04
C ARG A 820 -8.39 -18.36 -7.54
N SER A 821 -7.60 -17.90 -8.49
CA SER A 821 -6.30 -18.48 -8.87
C SER A 821 -5.14 -17.65 -8.27
#